data_3a7e0d423e808161cf488ca64c6b47e2
#
_entry.id   3a7e0d423e808161cf488ca64c6b47e2
#
_cell.length_a   1.000
_cell.length_b   1.000
_cell.length_c   1.000
_cell.angle_alpha   90.00
_cell.angle_beta   90.00
_cell.angle_gamma   90.00
#
_symmetry.space_group_name_H-M   'P 1'
#
loop_
_entity.id
_entity.type
_entity.pdbx_description
1 polymer ?
#
loop_
_entity_poly.entity_id
_entity_poly.type
_entity_poly.pdbx_seq_one_letter_code
_entity_poly.pdbx_strand_id
1 'polypeptide(L)'
;MDLIRNTIEGLLYDFPIELMGNYITKDDSIDINEILIDIIKRKDVSFTQTDISLLSEVINDTWCTDAEFGISPETSSLTNRILLLMTEFSKHVLNLAGLHNPTVRFNELLRWRTLSLKVGEDILVLPLLARYDTLCRIKRKRFLWPMVLEHDNLRLNAILDEELSDTHSHINAATDVFEFNWLRLMNMPGRKKDKGTFWISSAKKDYDLISRASNNHYPLPCWAVIAATVRAMLWASVTENEDACPITRVMVEEMLESEDSIYNKLESLNPLIATFLENALETSNGIKIDYAIDARDFISDVPSSPYLVHHGERNFLYQWFKSFFDNEHGARENADLMLLYLIIKCKVRREFVQTNNLRGFVNFQDYDHEKVSTLDTEEEKWEKAFREITYRYAVQTSCGDKKRFNLEARVTPNNIRSVRKMNYRQAIFGDSDFLQRNDNPSITLIAHFIKGVDKQKNEFTCRHADLRKTLKKQMNQIINRIGEYSMGNGPHLIGLDAAGSELGCPPEVFAPFFRYAKLHGLTNFTYHVGEDFYDVVDGLRAVDETIHFMNYSAGCRIGHALALGVNPFDFYEERHHYIIIPKQTLLDNLVWLKYTAASNNISLNPETLLLIDCQFSILSSELGYSTISSDMNDYQQSMNMRGDWIDNSEEPKDIGGCYFKWSPITSAAVAPQRVFNLWKHYNHSECCNRNGKKVTVIQVPLSFATDVAKVQESILWNLEKQGIVIETNPTSNLRIGRFNSCLLYTSPSPRDYAAS
;
A
#
# COMPACT_ATOMS: atom_id res chain seq x y z
N MET A 1 -15.46 -20.30 -8.99
CA MET A 1 -14.09 -19.82 -9.27
C MET A 1 -14.07 -19.04 -10.57
N ASP A 2 -13.30 -17.97 -10.62
CA ASP A 2 -13.22 -17.10 -11.80
C ASP A 2 -12.08 -17.54 -12.71
N LEU A 3 -12.38 -18.45 -13.63
CA LEU A 3 -11.37 -19.05 -14.52
C LEU A 3 -10.72 -18.04 -15.46
N ILE A 4 -11.51 -17.15 -16.08
CA ILE A 4 -10.97 -16.14 -17.00
C ILE A 4 -10.04 -15.16 -16.28
N ARG A 5 -10.40 -14.74 -15.06
CA ARG A 5 -9.56 -13.92 -14.22
C ARG A 5 -8.23 -14.63 -13.91
N ASN A 6 -8.29 -15.88 -13.48
CA ASN A 6 -7.11 -16.68 -13.14
C ASN A 6 -6.21 -16.90 -14.35
N THR A 7 -6.79 -17.05 -15.55
CA THR A 7 -6.03 -17.17 -16.81
C THR A 7 -5.30 -15.86 -17.12
N ILE A 8 -5.95 -14.71 -17.04
CA ILE A 8 -5.30 -13.40 -17.27
C ILE A 8 -4.22 -13.15 -16.22
N GLU A 9 -4.50 -13.46 -14.97
CA GLU A 9 -3.49 -13.34 -13.89
C GLU A 9 -2.29 -14.25 -14.16
N GLY A 10 -2.51 -15.49 -14.57
CA GLY A 10 -1.45 -16.41 -14.97
C GLY A 10 -0.61 -15.83 -16.12
N LEU A 11 -1.25 -15.30 -17.13
CA LEU A 11 -0.59 -14.76 -18.31
C LEU A 11 0.21 -13.49 -18.03
N LEU A 12 -0.39 -12.48 -17.39
CA LEU A 12 0.24 -11.18 -17.28
C LEU A 12 1.09 -11.02 -16.01
N TYR A 13 0.73 -11.74 -14.94
CA TYR A 13 1.35 -11.57 -13.64
C TYR A 13 2.34 -12.68 -13.29
N ASP A 14 2.02 -13.95 -13.58
CA ASP A 14 2.86 -15.08 -13.18
C ASP A 14 3.72 -15.64 -14.32
N PHE A 15 3.38 -15.35 -15.58
CA PHE A 15 4.11 -15.85 -16.73
C PHE A 15 5.60 -15.42 -16.68
N PRO A 16 6.57 -16.36 -16.91
CA PRO A 16 7.97 -16.03 -16.95
C PRO A 16 8.30 -15.16 -18.18
N ILE A 17 8.83 -13.97 -17.92
CA ILE A 17 9.10 -12.98 -18.96
C ILE A 17 10.13 -13.47 -19.99
N GLU A 18 11.11 -14.24 -19.53
CA GLU A 18 12.18 -14.80 -20.35
C GLU A 18 11.64 -15.79 -21.40
N LEU A 19 10.58 -16.53 -21.05
CA LEU A 19 9.92 -17.43 -22.00
C LEU A 19 9.26 -16.66 -23.14
N MET A 20 8.67 -15.49 -22.84
CA MET A 20 8.12 -14.63 -23.89
C MET A 20 9.21 -14.06 -24.80
N GLY A 21 10.35 -13.67 -24.22
CA GLY A 21 11.53 -13.27 -25.00
C GLY A 21 12.03 -14.39 -25.94
N ASN A 22 12.15 -15.62 -25.45
CA ASN A 22 12.52 -16.77 -26.21
C ASN A 22 11.50 -17.10 -27.32
N TYR A 23 10.22 -16.96 -27.07
CA TYR A 23 9.15 -17.14 -28.07
C TYR A 23 9.34 -16.16 -29.24
N ILE A 24 9.69 -14.91 -28.97
CA ILE A 24 9.88 -13.89 -30.01
C ILE A 24 11.15 -14.16 -30.85
N THR A 25 12.24 -14.63 -30.21
CA THR A 25 13.57 -14.77 -30.91
C THR A 25 13.82 -16.13 -31.52
N LYS A 26 13.23 -17.22 -31.03
CA LYS A 26 13.68 -18.59 -31.32
C LYS A 26 12.72 -19.45 -32.12
N ASP A 27 11.59 -18.89 -32.54
CA ASP A 27 10.61 -19.62 -33.33
C ASP A 27 10.09 -20.96 -32.73
N ASP A 28 8.77 -21.07 -32.59
CA ASP A 28 7.93 -22.27 -32.46
C ASP A 28 8.14 -23.33 -31.35
N SER A 29 9.15 -23.28 -30.49
CA SER A 29 9.38 -24.37 -29.52
C SER A 29 8.65 -24.22 -28.18
N ILE A 30 7.93 -23.13 -27.95
CA ILE A 30 7.24 -22.87 -26.66
C ILE A 30 5.74 -22.88 -26.87
N ASP A 31 5.06 -23.87 -26.32
CA ASP A 31 3.62 -23.88 -26.26
C ASP A 31 3.13 -22.99 -25.09
N ILE A 32 2.77 -21.74 -25.44
CA ILE A 32 2.22 -20.78 -24.45
C ILE A 32 0.98 -21.34 -23.78
N ASN A 33 0.17 -22.17 -24.45
CA ASN A 33 -1.00 -22.81 -23.85
C ASN A 33 -0.60 -23.81 -22.76
N GLU A 34 0.40 -24.64 -23.00
CA GLU A 34 0.90 -25.57 -21.97
C GLU A 34 1.39 -24.83 -20.75
N ILE A 35 2.12 -23.71 -20.94
CA ILE A 35 2.60 -22.89 -19.84
C ILE A 35 1.45 -22.24 -19.08
N LEU A 36 0.45 -21.67 -19.76
CA LEU A 36 -0.73 -21.10 -19.11
C LEU A 36 -1.50 -22.14 -18.31
N ILE A 37 -1.68 -23.33 -18.88
CA ILE A 37 -2.32 -24.45 -18.21
C ILE A 37 -1.53 -24.85 -16.98
N ASP A 38 -0.21 -24.92 -17.04
CA ASP A 38 0.63 -25.28 -15.91
C ASP A 38 0.58 -24.22 -14.78
N ILE A 39 0.53 -22.94 -15.13
CA ILE A 39 0.34 -21.85 -14.16
C ILE A 39 -1.02 -21.97 -13.47
N ILE A 40 -2.09 -22.26 -14.22
CA ILE A 40 -3.44 -22.44 -13.67
C ILE A 40 -3.48 -23.65 -12.74
N LYS A 41 -2.85 -24.77 -13.12
CA LYS A 41 -2.71 -25.98 -12.27
C LYS A 41 -2.10 -25.66 -10.90
N ARG A 42 -1.06 -24.82 -10.89
CA ARG A 42 -0.36 -24.46 -9.65
C ARG A 42 -1.19 -23.58 -8.72
N LYS A 43 -2.09 -22.79 -9.28
CA LYS A 43 -2.95 -21.88 -8.50
C LYS A 43 -4.13 -22.58 -7.86
N ASP A 44 -4.59 -23.66 -8.45
CA ASP A 44 -5.80 -24.33 -7.99
C ASP A 44 -5.68 -25.85 -8.08
N VAL A 45 -5.37 -26.44 -6.93
CA VAL A 45 -5.26 -27.91 -6.77
C VAL A 45 -6.60 -28.66 -6.87
N SER A 46 -7.72 -27.95 -6.99
CA SER A 46 -9.04 -28.57 -7.11
C SER A 46 -9.35 -29.05 -8.53
N PHE A 47 -8.59 -28.65 -9.55
CA PHE A 47 -8.78 -29.07 -10.92
C PHE A 47 -8.22 -30.46 -11.20
N THR A 48 -9.06 -31.29 -11.81
CA THR A 48 -8.65 -32.58 -12.38
C THR A 48 -7.99 -32.37 -13.75
N GLN A 49 -7.28 -33.40 -14.26
CA GLN A 49 -6.70 -33.38 -15.59
C GLN A 49 -7.77 -33.14 -16.68
N THR A 50 -8.96 -33.67 -16.48
CA THR A 50 -10.11 -33.50 -17.41
C THR A 50 -10.58 -32.05 -17.42
N ASP A 51 -10.69 -31.40 -16.23
CA ASP A 51 -11.10 -29.99 -16.12
C ASP A 51 -10.13 -29.08 -16.84
N ILE A 52 -8.83 -29.39 -16.78
CA ILE A 52 -7.78 -28.64 -17.44
C ILE A 52 -7.85 -28.75 -18.94
N SER A 53 -8.11 -29.96 -19.47
CA SER A 53 -8.28 -30.17 -20.92
C SER A 53 -9.49 -29.40 -21.43
N LEU A 54 -10.63 -29.48 -20.72
CA LEU A 54 -11.84 -28.72 -21.06
C LEU A 54 -11.63 -27.21 -20.98
N LEU A 55 -10.87 -26.73 -19.98
CA LEU A 55 -10.52 -25.33 -19.86
C LEU A 55 -9.67 -24.84 -21.03
N SER A 56 -8.73 -25.66 -21.49
CA SER A 56 -7.92 -25.36 -22.68
C SER A 56 -8.78 -25.17 -23.91
N GLU A 57 -9.77 -26.04 -24.12
CA GLU A 57 -10.73 -25.91 -25.23
C GLU A 57 -11.54 -24.60 -25.09
N VAL A 58 -12.07 -24.29 -23.90
CA VAL A 58 -12.84 -23.05 -23.65
C VAL A 58 -11.97 -21.80 -23.89
N ILE A 59 -10.72 -21.80 -23.44
CA ILE A 59 -9.80 -20.69 -23.71
C ILE A 59 -9.63 -20.50 -25.23
N ASN A 60 -9.33 -21.57 -25.94
CA ASN A 60 -9.02 -21.49 -27.36
C ASN A 60 -10.25 -21.18 -28.22
N ASP A 61 -11.37 -21.80 -27.98
CA ASP A 61 -12.51 -21.79 -28.89
C ASP A 61 -13.56 -20.74 -28.53
N THR A 62 -13.55 -20.25 -27.29
CA THR A 62 -14.56 -19.30 -26.81
C THR A 62 -13.97 -17.95 -26.40
N TRP A 63 -12.98 -17.95 -25.50
CA TRP A 63 -12.48 -16.69 -24.94
C TRP A 63 -11.42 -16.00 -25.81
N CYS A 64 -10.75 -16.77 -26.65
CA CYS A 64 -9.69 -16.30 -27.54
C CYS A 64 -10.18 -16.19 -29.00
N THR A 65 -11.45 -15.92 -29.21
CA THR A 65 -12.06 -15.73 -30.54
C THR A 65 -12.91 -14.47 -30.61
N ASP A 66 -12.93 -13.84 -31.78
CA ASP A 66 -13.84 -12.72 -32.05
C ASP A 66 -14.26 -12.75 -33.52
N ALA A 67 -15.42 -13.32 -33.78
CA ALA A 67 -15.94 -13.49 -35.14
C ALA A 67 -16.20 -12.16 -35.85
N GLU A 68 -16.54 -11.07 -35.11
CA GLU A 68 -16.79 -9.77 -35.70
C GLU A 68 -15.52 -9.15 -36.31
N PHE A 69 -14.35 -9.55 -35.79
CA PHE A 69 -13.06 -9.10 -36.28
C PHE A 69 -12.26 -10.19 -37.02
N GLY A 70 -12.89 -11.33 -37.28
CA GLY A 70 -12.26 -12.44 -38.01
C GLY A 70 -11.06 -13.05 -37.26
N ILE A 71 -11.09 -13.04 -35.92
CA ILE A 71 -10.03 -13.62 -35.09
C ILE A 71 -10.50 -14.99 -34.61
N SER A 72 -9.87 -16.04 -35.13
CA SER A 72 -10.19 -17.45 -34.81
C SER A 72 -8.92 -18.31 -34.82
N PRO A 73 -8.97 -19.55 -34.33
CA PRO A 73 -7.85 -20.50 -34.40
C PRO A 73 -7.30 -20.72 -35.81
N GLU A 74 -8.15 -20.62 -36.82
CA GLU A 74 -7.78 -20.88 -38.23
C GLU A 74 -7.15 -19.64 -38.90
N THR A 75 -7.46 -18.44 -38.43
CA THR A 75 -7.12 -17.18 -39.10
C THR A 75 -6.06 -16.36 -38.42
N SER A 76 -5.75 -16.65 -37.15
CA SER A 76 -4.98 -15.75 -36.29
C SER A 76 -3.94 -16.50 -35.46
N SER A 77 -2.81 -15.85 -35.22
CA SER A 77 -1.77 -16.37 -34.33
C SER A 77 -2.29 -16.52 -32.88
N LEU A 78 -1.62 -17.35 -32.11
CA LEU A 78 -1.98 -17.56 -30.71
C LEU A 78 -1.89 -16.25 -29.90
N THR A 79 -0.89 -15.41 -30.13
CA THR A 79 -0.72 -14.12 -29.46
C THR A 79 -1.87 -13.14 -29.74
N ASN A 80 -2.34 -13.08 -31.00
CA ASN A 80 -3.54 -12.32 -31.37
C ASN A 80 -4.76 -12.76 -30.55
N ARG A 81 -4.94 -14.06 -30.41
CA ARG A 81 -6.08 -14.64 -29.72
C ARG A 81 -6.02 -14.44 -28.21
N ILE A 82 -4.85 -14.60 -27.61
CA ILE A 82 -4.64 -14.41 -26.16
C ILE A 82 -4.95 -12.97 -25.72
N LEU A 83 -4.64 -11.97 -26.54
CA LEU A 83 -4.97 -10.58 -26.23
C LEU A 83 -6.47 -10.30 -26.10
N LEU A 84 -7.34 -11.16 -26.64
CA LEU A 84 -8.79 -11.06 -26.48
C LEU A 84 -9.27 -11.39 -25.08
N LEU A 85 -8.50 -12.13 -24.26
CA LEU A 85 -8.88 -12.50 -22.90
C LEU A 85 -9.22 -11.27 -22.04
N MET A 86 -8.48 -10.17 -22.21
CA MET A 86 -8.74 -8.92 -21.48
C MET A 86 -10.08 -8.32 -21.88
N THR A 87 -10.42 -8.34 -23.16
CA THR A 87 -11.70 -7.88 -23.69
C THR A 87 -12.82 -8.75 -23.19
N GLU A 88 -12.65 -10.07 -23.21
CA GLU A 88 -13.67 -11.03 -22.76
C GLU A 88 -13.98 -10.87 -21.27
N PHE A 89 -12.95 -10.76 -20.41
CA PHE A 89 -13.16 -10.45 -19.00
C PHE A 89 -13.94 -9.15 -18.81
N SER A 90 -13.51 -8.09 -19.51
CA SER A 90 -14.08 -6.75 -19.37
C SER A 90 -15.53 -6.65 -19.86
N LYS A 91 -15.95 -7.42 -20.87
CA LYS A 91 -17.36 -7.53 -21.30
C LYS A 91 -18.27 -7.98 -20.16
N HIS A 92 -17.78 -8.85 -19.27
CA HIS A 92 -18.57 -9.37 -18.16
C HIS A 92 -18.65 -8.41 -16.97
N VAL A 93 -17.59 -7.63 -16.72
CA VAL A 93 -17.48 -6.83 -15.50
C VAL A 93 -17.72 -5.33 -15.70
N LEU A 94 -17.60 -4.82 -16.92
CA LEU A 94 -17.81 -3.41 -17.21
C LEU A 94 -19.17 -3.14 -17.85
N ASN A 95 -19.66 -1.93 -17.62
CA ASN A 95 -20.80 -1.35 -18.29
C ASN A 95 -20.32 -0.17 -19.15
N LEU A 96 -20.65 -0.22 -20.46
CA LEU A 96 -20.35 0.83 -21.45
C LEU A 96 -21.57 1.68 -21.81
N ALA A 97 -22.65 1.66 -21.01
CA ALA A 97 -23.90 2.34 -21.32
C ALA A 97 -23.79 3.87 -21.43
N GLY A 98 -22.67 4.46 -21.04
CA GLY A 98 -22.37 5.88 -21.27
C GLY A 98 -21.27 6.05 -22.30
N LEU A 99 -21.46 6.89 -23.32
CA LEU A 99 -20.49 7.17 -24.38
C LEU A 99 -19.13 7.70 -23.87
N HIS A 100 -19.01 8.07 -22.61
CA HIS A 100 -17.85 8.81 -22.11
C HIS A 100 -16.92 8.00 -21.22
N ASN A 101 -17.41 7.35 -20.17
CA ASN A 101 -16.57 6.61 -19.22
C ASN A 101 -17.16 5.25 -18.94
N PRO A 102 -16.34 4.18 -18.98
CA PRO A 102 -16.77 2.87 -18.52
C PRO A 102 -17.02 2.90 -17.01
N THR A 103 -17.99 2.11 -16.54
CA THR A 103 -18.24 1.90 -15.13
C THR A 103 -18.18 0.41 -14.80
N VAL A 104 -17.82 0.08 -13.57
CA VAL A 104 -17.82 -1.30 -13.10
C VAL A 104 -19.23 -1.70 -12.67
N ARG A 105 -19.72 -2.85 -13.11
CA ARG A 105 -20.96 -3.41 -12.59
C ARG A 105 -20.80 -3.68 -11.09
N PHE A 106 -21.68 -3.13 -10.28
CA PHE A 106 -21.53 -3.18 -8.82
C PHE A 106 -21.41 -4.59 -8.25
N ASN A 107 -22.18 -5.55 -8.79
CA ASN A 107 -22.10 -6.95 -8.38
C ASN A 107 -20.77 -7.63 -8.77
N GLU A 108 -20.01 -7.07 -9.71
CA GLU A 108 -18.70 -7.56 -10.16
C GLU A 108 -17.52 -6.77 -9.55
N LEU A 109 -17.80 -5.82 -8.67
CA LEU A 109 -16.79 -4.89 -8.17
C LEU A 109 -15.59 -5.59 -7.53
N LEU A 110 -15.81 -6.59 -6.68
CA LEU A 110 -14.73 -7.35 -6.05
C LEU A 110 -13.92 -8.15 -7.06
N ARG A 111 -14.57 -8.73 -8.03
CA ARG A 111 -13.94 -9.46 -9.12
C ARG A 111 -13.05 -8.56 -9.96
N TRP A 112 -13.56 -7.39 -10.31
CA TRP A 112 -12.81 -6.32 -10.98
C TRP A 112 -11.59 -5.90 -10.17
N ARG A 113 -11.78 -5.53 -8.91
CA ARG A 113 -10.68 -5.03 -8.04
C ARG A 113 -9.59 -6.06 -7.81
N THR A 114 -9.95 -7.33 -7.67
CA THR A 114 -8.97 -8.41 -7.48
C THR A 114 -8.00 -8.52 -8.64
N LEU A 115 -8.47 -8.36 -9.90
CA LEU A 115 -7.60 -8.42 -11.06
C LEU A 115 -6.94 -7.08 -11.36
N SER A 116 -7.72 -5.99 -11.38
CA SER A 116 -7.22 -4.67 -11.79
C SER A 116 -6.12 -4.14 -10.86
N LEU A 117 -6.15 -4.49 -9.58
CA LEU A 117 -5.05 -4.17 -8.66
C LEU A 117 -3.73 -4.79 -9.11
N LYS A 118 -3.76 -6.02 -9.61
CA LYS A 118 -2.57 -6.75 -10.04
C LYS A 118 -2.05 -6.27 -11.39
N VAL A 119 -2.93 -6.15 -12.38
CA VAL A 119 -2.50 -5.88 -13.76
C VAL A 119 -2.64 -4.41 -14.18
N GLY A 120 -3.42 -3.62 -13.44
CA GLY A 120 -3.80 -2.25 -13.81
C GLY A 120 -5.15 -2.19 -14.52
N GLU A 121 -5.93 -1.13 -14.27
CA GLU A 121 -7.26 -0.97 -14.89
C GLU A 121 -7.16 -0.73 -16.39
N ASP A 122 -6.17 0.05 -16.84
CA ASP A 122 -6.03 0.46 -18.23
C ASP A 122 -5.85 -0.73 -19.18
N ILE A 123 -5.10 -1.75 -18.77
CA ILE A 123 -4.89 -3.01 -19.54
C ILE A 123 -6.22 -3.74 -19.80
N LEU A 124 -7.17 -3.62 -18.89
CA LEU A 124 -8.47 -4.29 -19.00
C LEU A 124 -9.50 -3.42 -19.73
N VAL A 125 -9.51 -2.12 -19.46
CA VAL A 125 -10.50 -1.19 -19.99
C VAL A 125 -10.29 -0.89 -21.48
N LEU A 126 -9.05 -0.58 -21.86
CA LEU A 126 -8.76 -0.02 -23.19
C LEU A 126 -8.98 -0.98 -24.34
N PRO A 127 -8.69 -2.29 -24.23
CA PRO A 127 -9.05 -3.24 -25.29
C PRO A 127 -10.55 -3.29 -25.55
N LEU A 128 -11.37 -3.27 -24.49
CA LEU A 128 -12.83 -3.27 -24.62
C LEU A 128 -13.35 -1.96 -25.27
N LEU A 129 -12.82 -0.81 -24.85
CA LEU A 129 -13.17 0.47 -25.43
C LEU A 129 -12.77 0.56 -26.91
N ALA A 130 -11.56 0.14 -27.25
CA ALA A 130 -11.08 0.11 -28.62
C ALA A 130 -11.98 -0.78 -29.50
N ARG A 131 -12.30 -1.98 -29.02
CA ARG A 131 -13.23 -2.87 -29.72
C ARG A 131 -14.59 -2.21 -29.97
N TYR A 132 -15.19 -1.63 -28.94
CA TYR A 132 -16.50 -0.97 -29.02
C TYR A 132 -16.44 0.24 -29.98
N ASP A 133 -15.43 1.09 -29.82
CA ASP A 133 -15.28 2.30 -30.64
C ASP A 133 -15.00 1.96 -32.12
N THR A 134 -14.31 0.83 -32.41
CA THR A 134 -14.15 0.33 -33.80
C THR A 134 -15.50 -0.08 -34.38
N LEU A 135 -16.32 -0.85 -33.68
CA LEU A 135 -17.64 -1.27 -34.15
C LEU A 135 -18.57 -0.07 -34.36
N CYS A 136 -18.52 0.91 -33.45
CA CYS A 136 -19.35 2.11 -33.52
C CYS A 136 -18.76 3.24 -34.37
N ARG A 137 -17.58 3.07 -34.93
CA ARG A 137 -16.82 4.10 -35.68
C ARG A 137 -16.58 5.38 -34.90
N ILE A 138 -16.32 5.25 -33.59
CA ILE A 138 -16.02 6.37 -32.68
C ILE A 138 -14.52 6.67 -32.73
N LYS A 139 -14.15 7.95 -32.73
CA LYS A 139 -12.77 8.42 -32.55
C LYS A 139 -12.67 9.07 -31.17
N ARG A 140 -12.02 8.39 -30.25
CA ARG A 140 -11.81 8.89 -28.89
C ARG A 140 -10.45 9.57 -28.79
N LYS A 141 -10.41 10.73 -28.16
CA LYS A 141 -9.19 11.52 -27.97
C LYS A 141 -8.85 11.79 -26.51
N ARG A 142 -9.79 11.57 -25.59
CA ARG A 142 -9.63 11.93 -24.18
C ARG A 142 -9.94 10.74 -23.27
N PHE A 143 -9.08 10.54 -22.28
CA PHE A 143 -9.11 9.42 -21.35
C PHE A 143 -8.95 9.93 -19.90
N LEU A 144 -9.77 10.93 -19.55
CA LEU A 144 -9.65 11.68 -18.29
C LEU A 144 -10.60 11.13 -17.21
N TRP A 145 -10.69 9.82 -17.06
CA TRP A 145 -11.40 9.23 -15.92
C TRP A 145 -10.47 8.96 -14.75
N PRO A 146 -11.01 8.85 -13.52
CA PRO A 146 -10.25 8.50 -12.34
C PRO A 146 -9.45 7.21 -12.54
N MET A 147 -8.36 7.07 -11.79
CA MET A 147 -7.56 5.84 -11.79
C MET A 147 -8.38 4.62 -11.39
N VAL A 148 -9.34 4.84 -10.50
CA VAL A 148 -10.29 3.83 -10.05
C VAL A 148 -11.62 4.08 -10.70
N LEU A 149 -12.08 3.13 -11.54
CA LEU A 149 -13.38 3.23 -12.18
C LEU A 149 -14.51 3.26 -11.16
N GLU A 150 -15.46 4.15 -11.40
CA GLU A 150 -16.71 4.21 -10.66
C GLU A 150 -17.59 2.98 -10.95
N HIS A 151 -18.47 2.65 -10.01
CA HIS A 151 -19.47 1.61 -10.21
C HIS A 151 -20.82 2.17 -10.68
N ASP A 152 -21.68 1.30 -11.20
CA ASP A 152 -22.99 1.67 -11.77
C ASP A 152 -24.16 1.69 -10.76
N ASN A 153 -23.90 1.53 -9.46
CA ASN A 153 -24.95 1.58 -8.44
C ASN A 153 -25.40 3.01 -8.16
N LEU A 154 -26.48 3.45 -8.80
CA LEU A 154 -27.00 4.83 -8.71
C LEU A 154 -27.37 5.24 -7.29
N ARG A 155 -27.91 4.31 -6.48
CA ARG A 155 -28.28 4.62 -5.08
C ARG A 155 -27.05 4.90 -4.21
N LEU A 156 -26.04 4.08 -4.37
CA LEU A 156 -24.78 4.28 -3.66
C LEU A 156 -24.09 5.55 -4.13
N ASN A 157 -24.05 5.81 -5.43
CA ASN A 157 -23.49 7.04 -5.98
C ASN A 157 -24.21 8.28 -5.44
N ALA A 158 -25.55 8.25 -5.34
CA ALA A 158 -26.31 9.34 -4.74
C ALA A 158 -25.90 9.60 -3.26
N ILE A 159 -25.67 8.56 -2.49
CA ILE A 159 -25.15 8.68 -1.11
C ILE A 159 -23.73 9.25 -1.11
N LEU A 160 -22.88 8.77 -2.02
CA LEU A 160 -21.50 9.25 -2.15
C LEU A 160 -21.40 10.69 -2.70
N ASP A 161 -22.42 11.20 -3.36
CA ASP A 161 -22.49 12.57 -3.86
C ASP A 161 -22.92 13.58 -2.78
N GLU A 162 -23.40 13.10 -1.63
CA GLU A 162 -23.57 13.92 -0.45
C GLU A 162 -22.22 14.27 0.18
N GLU A 163 -22.22 14.99 1.30
CA GLU A 163 -20.99 15.35 2.00
C GLU A 163 -20.33 14.11 2.60
N LEU A 164 -19.07 13.89 2.26
CA LEU A 164 -18.26 12.78 2.74
C LEU A 164 -16.99 13.25 3.42
N SER A 165 -16.48 12.41 4.34
CA SER A 165 -15.23 12.66 5.04
C SER A 165 -14.31 11.46 4.92
N ASP A 166 -13.06 11.70 4.53
CA ASP A 166 -11.98 10.73 4.69
C ASP A 166 -11.15 11.11 5.91
N THR A 167 -11.28 10.33 6.96
CA THR A 167 -10.62 10.58 8.26
C THR A 167 -9.34 9.80 8.46
N HIS A 168 -8.89 9.04 7.43
CA HIS A 168 -7.71 8.19 7.54
C HIS A 168 -6.81 8.25 6.29
N SER A 169 -6.57 9.43 5.75
CA SER A 169 -5.77 9.58 4.54
C SER A 169 -4.28 9.79 4.84
N HIS A 170 -3.46 8.82 4.49
CA HIS A 170 -2.00 8.97 4.44
C HIS A 170 -1.60 9.49 3.08
N ILE A 171 -1.44 10.80 2.92
CA ILE A 171 -1.21 11.45 1.62
C ILE A 171 -0.06 10.80 0.83
N ASN A 172 1.05 10.48 1.48
CA ASN A 172 2.20 9.86 0.80
C ASN A 172 1.93 8.40 0.39
N ALA A 173 1.14 7.66 1.18
CA ALA A 173 0.81 6.27 0.89
C ALA A 173 -0.35 6.12 -0.11
N ALA A 174 -1.25 7.11 -0.17
CA ALA A 174 -2.40 7.11 -1.07
C ALA A 174 -2.04 7.38 -2.54
N THR A 175 -0.78 7.58 -2.86
CA THR A 175 -0.33 7.90 -4.22
C THR A 175 0.03 6.62 -4.97
N ASP A 176 -0.50 6.46 -6.16
CA ASP A 176 0.01 5.46 -7.10
C ASP A 176 1.34 5.91 -7.69
N VAL A 177 2.38 5.34 -7.17
CA VAL A 177 3.74 5.62 -7.61
C VAL A 177 4.10 4.81 -8.86
N PHE A 178 3.37 3.74 -9.15
CA PHE A 178 3.67 2.87 -10.28
C PHE A 178 3.51 3.61 -11.61
N GLU A 179 2.34 4.19 -11.89
CA GLU A 179 2.07 4.82 -13.19
C GLU A 179 3.04 5.95 -13.48
N PHE A 180 3.44 6.68 -12.45
CA PHE A 180 4.43 7.73 -12.60
C PHE A 180 5.83 7.19 -12.90
N ASN A 181 6.26 6.14 -12.20
CA ASN A 181 7.54 5.50 -12.47
C ASN A 181 7.55 4.82 -13.85
N TRP A 182 6.43 4.22 -14.22
CA TRP A 182 6.26 3.63 -15.55
C TRP A 182 6.37 4.68 -16.65
N LEU A 183 5.67 5.80 -16.51
CA LEU A 183 5.75 6.95 -17.41
C LEU A 183 7.21 7.39 -17.60
N ARG A 184 7.95 7.51 -16.51
CA ARG A 184 9.36 7.91 -16.55
C ARG A 184 10.24 6.89 -17.26
N LEU A 185 10.05 5.59 -16.97
CA LEU A 185 10.79 4.53 -17.66
C LEU A 185 10.53 4.54 -19.17
N MET A 186 9.33 4.82 -19.60
CA MET A 186 8.94 4.85 -21.01
C MET A 186 9.47 6.09 -21.76
N ASN A 187 9.57 7.23 -21.09
CA ASN A 187 10.00 8.48 -21.73
C ASN A 187 11.48 8.82 -21.50
N MET A 188 12.15 8.17 -20.55
CA MET A 188 13.55 8.41 -20.21
C MET A 188 14.28 7.08 -19.90
N PRO A 189 14.25 6.08 -20.79
CA PRO A 189 14.94 4.83 -20.55
C PRO A 189 16.46 5.08 -20.44
N GLY A 190 17.09 4.51 -19.45
CA GLY A 190 18.54 4.46 -19.37
C GLY A 190 19.27 5.72 -18.95
N ARG A 191 18.66 6.70 -18.33
CA ARG A 191 19.42 7.74 -17.61
C ARG A 191 20.25 7.08 -16.51
N LYS A 192 21.55 7.13 -16.65
CA LYS A 192 22.51 6.64 -15.66
C LYS A 192 22.51 7.56 -14.44
N LYS A 193 22.19 7.03 -13.26
CA LYS A 193 22.73 7.58 -12.03
C LYS A 193 24.24 7.34 -12.02
N ASP A 194 25.04 8.27 -11.51
CA ASP A 194 26.49 8.11 -11.42
C ASP A 194 26.89 6.67 -11.08
N LYS A 195 27.62 6.01 -12.00
CA LYS A 195 28.10 4.64 -11.98
C LYS A 195 27.26 3.57 -12.74
N GLY A 196 26.33 3.94 -13.63
CA GLY A 196 25.71 2.95 -14.53
C GLY A 196 24.66 2.06 -13.90
N THR A 197 24.13 2.39 -12.73
CA THR A 197 23.01 1.69 -12.12
C THR A 197 21.69 2.24 -12.62
N PHE A 198 20.82 1.35 -13.08
CA PHE A 198 19.45 1.66 -13.38
C PHE A 198 18.68 2.04 -12.11
N TRP A 199 17.57 2.74 -12.28
CA TRP A 199 16.72 3.35 -11.26
C TRP A 199 15.97 2.38 -10.35
N ILE A 200 15.71 1.19 -10.82
CA ILE A 200 15.06 0.16 -10.06
C ILE A 200 16.20 -0.57 -9.34
N SER A 201 16.31 -0.37 -8.03
CA SER A 201 17.18 -1.20 -7.21
C SER A 201 16.79 -2.64 -7.48
N SER A 202 17.77 -3.51 -7.73
CA SER A 202 17.55 -4.90 -8.05
C SER A 202 16.38 -5.45 -7.25
N ALA A 203 15.29 -5.76 -7.95
CA ALA A 203 14.10 -6.33 -7.37
C ALA A 203 14.49 -7.52 -6.47
N LYS A 204 14.40 -7.31 -5.16
CA LYS A 204 14.82 -8.33 -4.20
C LYS A 204 13.72 -9.32 -3.86
N LYS A 205 12.46 -9.03 -4.31
CA LYS A 205 11.37 -9.58 -3.53
C LYS A 205 10.67 -10.79 -4.11
N ASP A 206 10.47 -10.91 -5.40
CA ASP A 206 9.61 -11.99 -5.90
C ASP A 206 9.97 -12.47 -7.31
N TYR A 207 11.23 -12.60 -7.61
CA TYR A 207 11.59 -13.37 -8.78
C TYR A 207 11.09 -14.80 -8.61
N ASP A 208 10.21 -15.21 -9.52
CA ASP A 208 9.81 -16.61 -9.61
C ASP A 208 11.03 -17.50 -9.59
N LEU A 209 10.97 -18.58 -8.79
CA LEU A 209 12.00 -19.60 -8.78
C LEU A 209 12.25 -20.16 -10.18
N ILE A 210 11.25 -20.07 -11.07
CA ILE A 210 11.32 -20.49 -12.48
C ILE A 210 12.17 -19.52 -13.31
N SER A 211 12.00 -18.21 -13.15
CA SER A 211 12.82 -17.25 -13.88
C SER A 211 14.29 -17.26 -13.45
N ARG A 212 14.57 -17.64 -12.19
CA ARG A 212 15.95 -17.85 -11.70
C ARG A 212 16.65 -19.05 -12.35
N ALA A 213 15.91 -19.99 -12.89
CA ALA A 213 16.44 -21.17 -13.56
C ALA A 213 16.74 -20.94 -15.07
N SER A 214 16.37 -19.78 -15.61
CA SER A 214 16.65 -19.43 -17.01
C SER A 214 18.09 -18.95 -17.17
N ASN A 215 18.77 -19.41 -18.22
CA ASN A 215 20.13 -18.99 -18.54
C ASN A 215 20.23 -17.54 -19.05
N ASN A 216 19.11 -16.91 -19.40
CA ASN A 216 19.03 -15.54 -19.94
C ASN A 216 18.25 -14.63 -18.96
N HIS A 217 18.67 -14.61 -17.71
CA HIS A 217 18.01 -13.82 -16.68
C HIS A 217 18.51 -12.36 -16.68
N TYR A 218 17.72 -11.46 -17.28
CA TYR A 218 18.01 -10.03 -17.23
C TYR A 218 17.44 -9.41 -15.94
N PRO A 219 18.12 -8.42 -15.36
CA PRO A 219 17.54 -7.63 -14.29
C PRO A 219 16.32 -6.84 -14.81
N LEU A 220 15.33 -6.61 -13.93
CA LEU A 220 14.08 -5.94 -14.29
C LEU A 220 14.26 -4.57 -14.99
N PRO A 221 15.29 -3.74 -14.65
CA PRO A 221 15.59 -2.54 -15.42
C PRO A 221 15.87 -2.76 -16.91
N CYS A 222 16.53 -3.84 -17.26
CA CYS A 222 16.77 -4.20 -18.66
C CYS A 222 15.46 -4.50 -19.39
N TRP A 223 14.56 -5.24 -18.75
CA TRP A 223 13.21 -5.47 -19.27
C TRP A 223 12.43 -4.17 -19.45
N ALA A 224 12.55 -3.22 -18.52
CA ALA A 224 11.91 -1.91 -18.68
C ALA A 224 12.44 -1.14 -19.89
N VAL A 225 13.73 -1.26 -20.23
CA VAL A 225 14.29 -0.67 -21.46
C VAL A 225 13.74 -1.34 -22.72
N ILE A 226 13.62 -2.67 -22.71
CA ILE A 226 12.97 -3.41 -23.79
C ILE A 226 11.52 -2.94 -23.96
N ALA A 227 10.77 -2.78 -22.88
CA ALA A 227 9.40 -2.26 -22.93
C ALA A 227 9.33 -0.83 -23.51
N ALA A 228 10.25 0.05 -23.14
CA ALA A 228 10.32 1.40 -23.71
C ALA A 228 10.61 1.39 -25.21
N THR A 229 11.49 0.49 -25.65
CA THR A 229 11.81 0.28 -27.07
C THR A 229 10.58 -0.23 -27.84
N VAL A 230 9.93 -1.26 -27.32
CA VAL A 230 8.69 -1.81 -27.90
C VAL A 230 7.59 -0.74 -27.96
N ARG A 231 7.37 0.00 -26.87
CA ARG A 231 6.37 1.07 -26.84
C ARG A 231 6.63 2.15 -27.88
N ALA A 232 7.87 2.59 -28.04
CA ALA A 232 8.25 3.61 -29.02
C ALA A 232 8.03 3.11 -30.45
N MET A 233 8.42 1.85 -30.75
CA MET A 233 8.20 1.22 -32.05
C MET A 233 6.70 1.11 -32.38
N LEU A 234 5.92 0.57 -31.46
CA LEU A 234 4.48 0.38 -31.66
C LEU A 234 3.73 1.72 -31.74
N TRP A 235 4.18 2.74 -31.00
CA TRP A 235 3.63 4.09 -31.12
C TRP A 235 3.90 4.74 -32.48
N ALA A 236 5.13 4.60 -32.98
CA ALA A 236 5.47 5.11 -34.31
C ALA A 236 4.64 4.46 -35.42
N SER A 237 4.39 3.15 -35.32
CA SER A 237 3.55 2.40 -36.26
C SER A 237 2.11 2.94 -36.26
N VAL A 238 1.45 3.05 -35.12
CA VAL A 238 0.05 3.50 -35.04
C VAL A 238 -0.14 5.00 -35.32
N THR A 239 0.92 5.79 -35.34
CA THR A 239 0.89 7.23 -35.68
C THR A 239 1.40 7.55 -37.10
N GLU A 240 1.67 6.54 -37.90
CA GLU A 240 2.22 6.69 -39.27
C GLU A 240 3.54 7.49 -39.31
N ASN A 241 4.33 7.43 -38.24
CA ASN A 241 5.64 8.08 -38.12
C ASN A 241 6.80 7.06 -38.24
N GLU A 242 6.61 5.97 -38.97
CA GLU A 242 7.59 4.91 -39.12
C GLU A 242 8.90 5.42 -39.79
N ASP A 243 8.78 6.32 -40.74
CA ASP A 243 9.96 6.90 -41.41
C ASP A 243 10.83 7.75 -40.48
N ALA A 244 10.26 8.27 -39.40
CA ALA A 244 10.97 9.03 -38.38
C ALA A 244 11.52 8.14 -37.23
N CYS A 245 11.16 6.85 -37.22
CA CYS A 245 11.50 5.94 -36.15
C CYS A 245 12.43 4.82 -36.66
N PRO A 246 13.75 4.84 -36.38
CA PRO A 246 14.67 3.78 -36.76
C PRO A 246 14.55 2.52 -35.87
N ILE A 247 13.60 2.44 -34.97
CA ILE A 247 13.36 1.28 -34.10
C ILE A 247 12.60 0.24 -34.94
N THR A 248 13.23 -0.89 -35.14
CA THR A 248 12.64 -2.01 -35.87
C THR A 248 12.45 -3.22 -34.96
N ARG A 249 11.63 -4.17 -35.40
CA ARG A 249 11.44 -5.44 -34.70
C ARG A 249 12.79 -6.17 -34.51
N VAL A 250 13.67 -6.14 -35.51
CA VAL A 250 15.00 -6.74 -35.41
C VAL A 250 15.82 -6.16 -34.25
N MET A 251 15.72 -4.85 -34.02
CA MET A 251 16.40 -4.23 -32.89
C MET A 251 15.89 -4.77 -31.54
N VAL A 252 14.57 -5.01 -31.39
CA VAL A 252 14.01 -5.63 -30.21
C VAL A 252 14.48 -7.06 -30.03
N GLU A 253 14.49 -7.83 -31.10
CA GLU A 253 14.99 -9.22 -31.12
C GLU A 253 16.47 -9.29 -30.70
N GLU A 254 17.33 -8.41 -31.21
CA GLU A 254 18.75 -8.30 -30.82
C GLU A 254 18.88 -7.96 -29.31
N MET A 255 18.00 -7.09 -28.75
CA MET A 255 18.00 -6.77 -27.32
C MET A 255 17.57 -7.95 -26.46
N LEU A 256 16.73 -8.84 -26.98
CA LEU A 256 16.30 -10.06 -26.29
C LEU A 256 17.39 -11.17 -26.28
N GLU A 257 18.39 -11.07 -27.16
CA GLU A 257 19.46 -12.06 -27.23
C GLU A 257 20.55 -11.86 -26.18
N SER A 258 20.88 -10.61 -25.82
CA SER A 258 21.95 -10.33 -24.85
C SER A 258 21.77 -9.02 -24.09
N GLU A 259 22.24 -8.99 -22.83
CA GLU A 259 22.24 -7.80 -21.99
C GLU A 259 23.12 -6.68 -22.58
N ASP A 260 24.25 -7.02 -23.18
CA ASP A 260 25.14 -6.04 -23.83
C ASP A 260 24.45 -5.32 -24.99
N SER A 261 23.59 -6.01 -25.72
CA SER A 261 22.79 -5.41 -26.80
C SER A 261 21.84 -4.36 -26.28
N ILE A 262 21.24 -4.56 -25.07
CA ILE A 262 20.37 -3.58 -24.44
C ILE A 262 21.13 -2.28 -24.12
N TYR A 263 22.34 -2.40 -23.54
CA TYR A 263 23.17 -1.23 -23.22
C TYR A 263 23.62 -0.48 -24.45
N ASN A 264 24.00 -1.18 -25.49
CA ASN A 264 24.45 -0.59 -26.75
C ASN A 264 23.34 0.19 -27.47
N LYS A 265 22.10 -0.31 -27.41
CA LYS A 265 20.94 0.34 -28.04
C LYS A 265 20.42 1.55 -27.27
N LEU A 266 20.68 1.65 -25.94
CA LEU A 266 20.26 2.79 -25.14
C LEU A 266 20.76 4.13 -25.65
N GLU A 267 21.99 4.21 -26.17
CA GLU A 267 22.57 5.45 -26.69
C GLU A 267 21.80 5.98 -27.92
N SER A 268 21.22 5.09 -28.73
CA SER A 268 20.38 5.46 -29.87
C SER A 268 18.92 5.70 -29.49
N LEU A 269 18.40 5.02 -28.48
CA LEU A 269 17.01 5.10 -28.06
C LEU A 269 16.67 6.47 -27.40
N ASN A 270 17.55 6.98 -26.52
CA ASN A 270 17.29 8.23 -25.82
C ASN A 270 17.10 9.47 -26.72
N PRO A 271 17.96 9.73 -27.72
CA PRO A 271 17.73 10.82 -28.68
C PRO A 271 16.43 10.67 -29.45
N LEU A 272 16.05 9.46 -29.81
CA LEU A 272 14.83 9.20 -30.54
C LEU A 272 13.59 9.51 -29.72
N ILE A 273 13.52 9.02 -28.46
CA ILE A 273 12.43 9.34 -27.55
C ILE A 273 12.37 10.85 -27.30
N ALA A 274 13.52 11.54 -27.21
CA ALA A 274 13.57 12.99 -27.09
C ALA A 274 12.90 13.69 -28.28
N THR A 275 13.09 13.16 -29.50
CA THR A 275 12.42 13.69 -30.70
C THR A 275 10.90 13.49 -30.61
N PHE A 276 10.43 12.34 -30.16
CA PHE A 276 9.00 12.12 -29.95
C PHE A 276 8.43 13.07 -28.88
N LEU A 277 9.20 13.41 -27.86
CA LEU A 277 8.79 14.34 -26.81
C LEU A 277 8.70 15.79 -27.27
N GLU A 278 9.24 16.19 -28.43
CA GLU A 278 9.21 17.59 -28.89
C GLU A 278 7.79 18.16 -28.94
N ASN A 279 6.82 17.39 -29.40
CA ASN A 279 5.42 17.80 -29.51
C ASN A 279 4.55 17.38 -28.31
N ALA A 280 5.14 16.80 -27.27
CA ALA A 280 4.42 16.33 -26.09
C ALA A 280 3.92 17.51 -25.24
N LEU A 281 2.82 17.27 -24.54
CA LEU A 281 2.25 18.24 -23.61
C LEU A 281 3.24 18.58 -22.50
N GLU A 282 3.41 19.88 -22.26
CA GLU A 282 4.34 20.40 -21.26
C GLU A 282 3.58 20.90 -20.02
N THR A 283 4.09 20.55 -18.83
CA THR A 283 3.57 21.06 -17.57
C THR A 283 3.92 22.54 -17.39
N SER A 284 3.25 23.22 -16.46
CA SER A 284 3.58 24.59 -16.05
C SER A 284 5.03 24.79 -15.59
N ASN A 285 5.71 23.70 -15.24
CA ASN A 285 7.12 23.70 -14.79
C ASN A 285 8.11 23.36 -15.91
N GLY A 286 7.66 23.29 -17.17
CA GLY A 286 8.50 23.03 -18.34
C GLY A 286 8.88 21.55 -18.51
N ILE A 287 8.09 20.62 -17.98
CA ILE A 287 8.32 19.18 -18.10
C ILE A 287 7.36 18.60 -19.12
N LYS A 288 7.91 17.94 -20.11
CA LYS A 288 7.16 17.14 -21.09
C LYS A 288 6.62 15.87 -20.41
N ILE A 289 5.32 15.63 -20.49
CA ILE A 289 4.67 14.56 -19.73
C ILE A 289 4.90 13.20 -20.38
N ASP A 290 4.44 13.03 -21.62
CA ASP A 290 4.52 11.76 -22.36
C ASP A 290 4.44 12.04 -23.86
N TYR A 291 5.25 11.37 -24.66
CA TYR A 291 5.21 11.51 -26.12
C TYR A 291 3.89 11.02 -26.73
N ALA A 292 3.14 10.18 -26.03
CA ALA A 292 1.82 9.75 -26.48
C ALA A 292 0.69 10.75 -26.14
N ILE A 293 1.03 11.95 -25.64
CA ILE A 293 0.09 13.06 -25.43
C ILE A 293 0.47 14.21 -26.36
N ASP A 294 -0.32 14.43 -27.39
CA ASP A 294 -0.13 15.59 -28.28
C ASP A 294 -0.67 16.86 -27.59
N ALA A 295 0.17 17.87 -27.49
CA ALA A 295 -0.20 19.17 -26.93
C ALA A 295 -1.40 19.81 -27.66
N ARG A 296 -1.55 19.52 -28.96
CA ARG A 296 -2.65 20.04 -29.79
C ARG A 296 -4.03 19.50 -29.40
N ASP A 297 -4.10 18.34 -28.77
CA ASP A 297 -5.37 17.77 -28.33
C ASP A 297 -5.93 18.43 -27.06
N PHE A 298 -5.16 19.34 -26.43
CA PHE A 298 -5.49 20.02 -25.17
C PHE A 298 -5.52 21.56 -25.25
N ILE A 299 -5.73 22.15 -26.42
CA ILE A 299 -5.62 23.62 -26.67
C ILE A 299 -6.57 24.48 -25.82
N SER A 300 -7.64 23.92 -25.27
CA SER A 300 -8.65 24.69 -24.53
C SER A 300 -8.87 24.29 -23.07
N ASP A 301 -8.34 23.15 -22.64
CA ASP A 301 -8.59 22.62 -21.31
C ASP A 301 -7.27 22.26 -20.62
N VAL A 302 -7.04 22.97 -19.61
CA VAL A 302 -5.92 23.04 -18.70
C VAL A 302 -5.14 21.74 -18.47
N PRO A 303 -3.80 21.79 -18.61
CA PRO A 303 -2.88 20.72 -18.26
C PRO A 303 -2.77 20.44 -16.74
N SER A 304 -3.76 20.79 -15.96
CA SER A 304 -3.70 20.71 -14.49
C SER A 304 -4.33 19.44 -13.90
N SER A 305 -5.02 18.63 -14.71
CA SER A 305 -5.60 17.40 -14.21
C SER A 305 -4.50 16.39 -13.83
N PRO A 306 -4.45 15.87 -12.60
CA PRO A 306 -3.50 14.83 -12.21
C PRO A 306 -3.67 13.54 -13.02
N TYR A 307 -4.82 13.32 -13.66
CA TYR A 307 -5.07 12.18 -14.55
C TYR A 307 -4.29 12.23 -15.87
N LEU A 308 -3.69 13.37 -16.20
CA LEU A 308 -2.79 13.47 -17.36
C LEU A 308 -1.59 12.52 -17.30
N VAL A 309 -1.16 12.15 -16.09
CA VAL A 309 -0.09 11.14 -15.91
C VAL A 309 -0.49 9.81 -16.56
N HIS A 310 -1.76 9.45 -16.53
CA HIS A 310 -2.26 8.21 -17.13
C HIS A 310 -2.63 8.37 -18.62
N HIS A 311 -2.83 9.60 -19.07
CA HIS A 311 -3.42 9.84 -20.38
C HIS A 311 -2.58 9.32 -21.54
N GLY A 312 -1.25 9.49 -21.48
CA GLY A 312 -0.36 9.02 -22.53
C GLY A 312 -0.35 7.49 -22.67
N GLU A 313 -0.31 6.79 -21.56
CA GLU A 313 -0.37 5.33 -21.57
C GLU A 313 -1.74 4.82 -22.05
N ARG A 314 -2.83 5.47 -21.62
CA ARG A 314 -4.18 5.18 -22.09
C ARG A 314 -4.33 5.40 -23.58
N ASN A 315 -3.81 6.52 -24.07
CA ASN A 315 -3.84 6.82 -25.51
C ASN A 315 -3.04 5.80 -26.32
N PHE A 316 -1.82 5.46 -25.89
CA PHE A 316 -0.99 4.46 -26.54
C PHE A 316 -1.71 3.10 -26.64
N LEU A 317 -2.18 2.57 -25.51
CA LEU A 317 -2.87 1.27 -25.49
C LEU A 317 -4.15 1.31 -26.35
N TYR A 318 -4.94 2.38 -26.23
CA TYR A 318 -6.16 2.51 -27.01
C TYR A 318 -5.90 2.55 -28.51
N GLN A 319 -4.96 3.37 -28.99
CA GLN A 319 -4.64 3.48 -30.43
C GLN A 319 -4.13 2.15 -30.96
N TRP A 320 -3.27 1.49 -30.21
CA TRP A 320 -2.74 0.19 -30.62
C TRP A 320 -3.85 -0.88 -30.70
N PHE A 321 -4.71 -1.01 -29.66
CA PHE A 321 -5.82 -1.96 -29.70
C PHE A 321 -6.86 -1.59 -30.76
N LYS A 322 -7.05 -0.31 -31.04
CA LYS A 322 -7.92 0.11 -32.13
C LYS A 322 -7.35 -0.37 -33.47
N SER A 323 -6.08 -0.14 -33.74
CA SER A 323 -5.39 -0.63 -34.95
C SER A 323 -5.40 -2.19 -35.02
N PHE A 324 -5.33 -2.85 -33.89
CA PHE A 324 -5.44 -4.31 -33.79
C PHE A 324 -6.83 -4.80 -34.24
N PHE A 325 -7.92 -4.17 -33.79
CA PHE A 325 -9.27 -4.51 -34.22
C PHE A 325 -9.54 -4.09 -35.67
N ASP A 326 -9.07 -2.92 -36.09
CA ASP A 326 -9.18 -2.45 -37.48
C ASP A 326 -8.28 -3.25 -38.46
N ASN A 327 -7.36 -4.07 -37.95
CA ASN A 327 -6.35 -4.79 -38.71
C ASN A 327 -5.47 -3.87 -39.56
N GLU A 328 -5.01 -2.78 -38.95
CA GLU A 328 -4.21 -1.74 -39.58
C GLU A 328 -2.83 -1.65 -38.91
N HIS A 329 -1.90 -0.94 -39.54
CA HIS A 329 -0.58 -0.58 -39.02
C HIS A 329 0.28 -1.76 -38.50
N GLY A 330 0.10 -2.96 -39.03
CA GLY A 330 0.85 -4.15 -38.61
C GLY A 330 0.62 -4.55 -37.15
N ALA A 331 -0.51 -4.11 -36.55
CA ALA A 331 -0.76 -4.36 -35.13
C ALA A 331 -0.92 -5.85 -34.80
N ARG A 332 -1.54 -6.64 -35.69
CA ARG A 332 -1.70 -8.08 -35.50
C ARG A 332 -0.39 -8.86 -35.69
N GLU A 333 0.49 -8.39 -36.55
CA GLU A 333 1.81 -8.94 -36.78
C GLU A 333 2.76 -8.73 -35.59
N ASN A 334 2.52 -7.66 -34.83
CA ASN A 334 3.28 -7.29 -33.62
C ASN A 334 2.56 -7.57 -32.31
N ALA A 335 1.56 -8.45 -32.31
CA ALA A 335 0.79 -8.81 -31.13
C ALA A 335 1.64 -9.48 -30.02
N ASP A 336 2.67 -10.22 -30.41
CA ASP A 336 3.64 -10.82 -29.50
C ASP A 336 4.48 -9.76 -28.77
N LEU A 337 4.88 -8.70 -29.44
CA LEU A 337 5.60 -7.59 -28.82
C LEU A 337 4.68 -6.79 -27.85
N MET A 338 3.41 -6.60 -28.21
CA MET A 338 2.45 -5.99 -27.28
C MET A 338 2.24 -6.88 -26.05
N LEU A 339 2.12 -8.19 -26.23
CA LEU A 339 1.99 -9.12 -25.10
C LEU A 339 3.22 -9.07 -24.20
N LEU A 340 4.43 -9.05 -24.77
CA LEU A 340 5.67 -8.85 -24.02
C LEU A 340 5.64 -7.54 -23.23
N TYR A 341 5.24 -6.43 -23.87
CA TYR A 341 5.11 -5.13 -23.22
C TYR A 341 4.17 -5.17 -21.98
N LEU A 342 2.99 -5.80 -22.14
CA LEU A 342 2.02 -5.93 -21.06
C LEU A 342 2.53 -6.78 -19.90
N ILE A 343 3.22 -7.89 -20.20
CA ILE A 343 3.85 -8.76 -19.20
C ILE A 343 4.92 -7.96 -18.43
N ILE A 344 5.81 -7.25 -19.13
CA ILE A 344 6.83 -6.42 -18.49
C ILE A 344 6.19 -5.35 -17.59
N LYS A 345 5.16 -4.67 -18.09
CA LYS A 345 4.42 -3.66 -17.32
C LYS A 345 3.88 -4.25 -16.01
N CYS A 346 3.27 -5.42 -16.07
CA CYS A 346 2.75 -6.10 -14.88
C CYS A 346 3.87 -6.53 -13.91
N LYS A 347 5.02 -6.98 -14.42
CA LYS A 347 6.17 -7.33 -13.57
C LYS A 347 6.75 -6.09 -12.86
N VAL A 348 6.92 -4.99 -13.58
CA VAL A 348 7.36 -3.71 -12.97
C VAL A 348 6.33 -3.20 -11.97
N ARG A 349 5.02 -3.28 -12.27
CA ARG A 349 3.95 -2.91 -11.34
C ARG A 349 4.03 -3.69 -10.02
N ARG A 350 4.38 -4.95 -10.08
CA ARG A 350 4.53 -5.84 -8.92
C ARG A 350 5.54 -5.32 -7.89
N GLU A 351 6.53 -4.54 -8.32
CA GLU A 351 7.53 -3.95 -7.42
C GLU A 351 7.00 -2.73 -6.63
N PHE A 352 5.99 -2.05 -7.17
CA PHE A 352 5.42 -0.82 -6.57
C PHE A 352 4.09 -1.03 -5.88
N VAL A 353 3.33 -2.05 -6.28
CA VAL A 353 1.99 -2.33 -5.75
C VAL A 353 2.00 -3.66 -5.03
N GLN A 354 1.61 -3.65 -3.75
CA GLN A 354 1.51 -4.87 -2.97
C GLN A 354 0.40 -5.78 -3.50
N THR A 355 0.76 -6.71 -4.37
CA THR A 355 -0.17 -7.64 -5.02
C THR A 355 0.10 -9.11 -4.66
N ASN A 356 1.19 -9.39 -3.93
CA ASN A 356 1.51 -10.72 -3.46
C ASN A 356 0.55 -11.21 -2.34
N ASN A 357 0.58 -12.48 -2.06
CA ASN A 357 -0.24 -13.09 -1.01
C ASN A 357 0.42 -13.04 0.38
N LEU A 358 1.62 -12.47 0.47
CA LEU A 358 2.29 -12.28 1.76
C LEU A 358 1.55 -11.19 2.53
N ARG A 359 1.15 -11.51 3.75
CA ARG A 359 0.48 -10.59 4.65
C ARG A 359 1.46 -10.15 5.74
N GLY A 360 1.20 -9.01 6.32
CA GLY A 360 1.96 -8.48 7.43
C GLY A 360 2.54 -7.10 7.16
N PHE A 361 2.76 -6.36 8.23
CA PHE A 361 3.19 -4.97 8.17
C PHE A 361 4.58 -4.79 7.54
N VAL A 362 5.50 -5.74 7.74
CA VAL A 362 6.85 -5.68 7.15
C VAL A 362 6.79 -5.68 5.64
N ASN A 363 5.97 -6.55 5.04
CA ASN A 363 5.79 -6.60 3.60
C ASN A 363 5.20 -5.27 3.05
N PHE A 364 4.24 -4.68 3.78
CA PHE A 364 3.69 -3.36 3.44
C PHE A 364 4.78 -2.26 3.51
N GLN A 365 5.59 -2.23 4.57
CA GLN A 365 6.68 -1.25 4.72
C GLN A 365 7.73 -1.38 3.62
N ASP A 366 8.01 -2.57 3.16
CA ASP A 366 8.96 -2.78 2.08
C ASP A 366 8.51 -2.09 0.79
N TYR A 367 7.21 -2.18 0.44
CA TYR A 367 6.66 -1.46 -0.71
C TYR A 367 6.68 0.07 -0.50
N ASP A 368 6.44 0.55 0.72
CA ASP A 368 6.48 1.98 1.01
C ASP A 368 7.92 2.54 0.91
N HIS A 369 8.92 1.79 1.34
CA HIS A 369 10.33 2.15 1.17
C HIS A 369 10.77 2.20 -0.29
N GLU A 370 10.32 1.28 -1.13
CA GLU A 370 10.61 1.29 -2.57
C GLU A 370 10.01 2.54 -3.24
N LYS A 371 8.81 2.96 -2.84
CA LYS A 371 8.21 4.22 -3.31
C LYS A 371 9.11 5.42 -3.07
N VAL A 372 9.69 5.52 -1.88
CA VAL A 372 10.56 6.66 -1.50
C VAL A 372 11.88 6.62 -2.25
N SER A 373 12.49 5.45 -2.39
CA SER A 373 13.80 5.31 -3.05
C SER A 373 13.79 5.66 -4.53
N THR A 374 12.67 5.43 -5.21
CA THR A 374 12.51 5.76 -6.63
C THR A 374 12.26 7.25 -6.90
N LEU A 375 11.88 8.01 -5.87
CA LEU A 375 11.67 9.46 -5.94
C LEU A 375 12.97 10.27 -5.81
N ASP A 376 14.04 9.66 -5.34
CA ASP A 376 15.33 10.30 -5.09
C ASP A 376 16.10 10.43 -6.41
N THR A 377 15.78 11.49 -7.16
CA THR A 377 16.39 11.78 -8.46
C THR A 377 17.28 13.01 -8.38
N GLU A 378 18.39 13.00 -9.08
CA GLU A 378 19.31 14.14 -9.17
C GLU A 378 18.71 15.35 -9.90
N GLU A 379 17.53 15.23 -10.51
CA GLU A 379 16.86 16.34 -11.18
C GLU A 379 15.83 17.02 -10.27
N GLU A 380 16.26 18.05 -9.57
CA GLU A 380 15.46 18.88 -8.68
C GLU A 380 14.12 19.35 -9.31
N LYS A 381 14.09 19.60 -10.61
CA LYS A 381 12.87 20.00 -11.35
C LYS A 381 11.84 18.86 -11.42
N TRP A 382 12.28 17.65 -11.75
CA TRP A 382 11.42 16.46 -11.81
C TRP A 382 10.92 16.08 -10.42
N GLU A 383 11.81 16.06 -9.42
CA GLU A 383 11.45 15.76 -8.04
C GLU A 383 10.37 16.74 -7.52
N LYS A 384 10.54 18.04 -7.80
CA LYS A 384 9.57 19.05 -7.37
C LYS A 384 8.23 18.90 -8.08
N ALA A 385 8.23 18.73 -9.39
CA ALA A 385 7.00 18.50 -10.17
C ALA A 385 6.32 17.19 -9.76
N PHE A 386 7.10 16.14 -9.52
CA PHE A 386 6.61 14.87 -9.06
C PHE A 386 5.91 14.97 -7.70
N ARG A 387 6.54 15.57 -6.70
CA ARG A 387 5.92 15.76 -5.39
C ARG A 387 4.61 16.53 -5.50
N GLU A 388 4.58 17.55 -6.31
CA GLU A 388 3.36 18.35 -6.53
C GLU A 388 2.25 17.54 -7.19
N ILE A 389 2.56 16.80 -8.25
CA ILE A 389 1.62 15.89 -8.92
C ILE A 389 1.17 14.78 -7.97
N THR A 390 2.07 14.20 -7.20
CA THR A 390 1.79 13.16 -6.22
C THR A 390 0.78 13.59 -5.17
N TYR A 391 0.96 14.78 -4.60
CA TYR A 391 0.02 15.31 -3.62
C TYR A 391 -1.34 15.67 -4.25
N ARG A 392 -1.33 16.27 -5.43
CA ARG A 392 -2.55 16.55 -6.19
C ARG A 392 -3.34 15.27 -6.46
N TYR A 393 -2.64 14.26 -6.89
CA TYR A 393 -3.21 12.95 -7.18
C TYR A 393 -3.82 12.30 -5.93
N ALA A 394 -3.10 12.27 -4.81
CA ALA A 394 -3.59 11.72 -3.54
C ALA A 394 -4.85 12.44 -3.06
N VAL A 395 -4.89 13.76 -3.13
CA VAL A 395 -6.08 14.54 -2.76
C VAL A 395 -7.23 14.27 -3.72
N GLN A 396 -6.98 14.24 -5.02
CA GLN A 396 -8.03 14.05 -6.01
C GLN A 396 -8.59 12.62 -6.01
N THR A 397 -7.76 11.59 -5.79
CA THR A 397 -8.26 10.21 -5.63
C THR A 397 -9.11 10.05 -4.38
N SER A 398 -8.81 10.79 -3.31
CA SER A 398 -9.63 10.81 -2.11
C SER A 398 -10.92 11.62 -2.27
N CYS A 399 -10.87 12.75 -2.99
CA CYS A 399 -12.01 13.65 -3.16
C CYS A 399 -12.90 13.29 -4.35
N GLY A 400 -12.33 12.75 -5.44
CA GLY A 400 -13.03 12.61 -6.72
C GLY A 400 -13.55 13.95 -7.23
N ASP A 401 -14.61 13.93 -8.04
CA ASP A 401 -15.31 15.13 -8.52
C ASP A 401 -16.41 15.61 -7.55
N LYS A 402 -16.36 15.17 -6.29
CA LYS A 402 -17.39 15.44 -5.28
C LYS A 402 -17.40 16.92 -4.87
N LYS A 403 -18.57 17.48 -4.74
CA LYS A 403 -18.76 18.91 -4.41
C LYS A 403 -18.42 19.24 -2.96
N ARG A 404 -18.65 18.31 -2.04
CA ARG A 404 -18.41 18.46 -0.61
C ARG A 404 -17.55 17.33 -0.09
N PHE A 405 -16.41 17.68 0.45
CA PHE A 405 -15.45 16.70 0.91
C PHE A 405 -14.62 17.24 2.07
N ASN A 406 -14.48 16.43 3.12
CA ASN A 406 -13.60 16.70 4.25
C ASN A 406 -12.46 15.68 4.25
N LEU A 407 -11.24 16.16 4.17
CA LEU A 407 -10.03 15.33 4.21
C LEU A 407 -9.25 15.58 5.48
N GLU A 408 -9.04 14.54 6.26
CA GLU A 408 -8.10 14.54 7.37
C GLU A 408 -6.80 13.86 6.93
N ALA A 409 -5.82 14.69 6.62
CA ALA A 409 -4.57 14.24 6.03
C ALA A 409 -3.50 13.99 7.09
N ARG A 410 -2.94 12.78 7.12
CA ARG A 410 -1.82 12.42 7.97
C ARG A 410 -0.51 12.80 7.35
N VAL A 411 0.28 13.60 8.09
CA VAL A 411 1.51 14.20 7.60
C VAL A 411 2.60 14.08 8.66
N THR A 412 3.78 13.64 8.26
CA THR A 412 4.93 13.59 9.20
C THR A 412 5.28 14.99 9.71
N PRO A 413 5.72 15.14 10.95
CA PRO A 413 6.02 16.45 11.56
C PRO A 413 6.94 17.34 10.73
N ASN A 414 7.90 16.75 10.03
CA ASN A 414 8.85 17.49 9.19
C ASN A 414 8.19 18.10 7.94
N ASN A 415 7.11 17.50 7.46
CA ASN A 415 6.43 17.89 6.22
C ASN A 415 5.22 18.80 6.43
N ILE A 416 4.76 19.03 7.67
CA ILE A 416 3.59 19.88 7.96
C ILE A 416 3.73 21.25 7.29
N ARG A 417 4.90 21.88 7.39
CA ARG A 417 5.10 23.23 6.85
C ARG A 417 5.03 23.27 5.33
N SER A 418 5.61 22.28 4.63
CA SER A 418 5.55 22.20 3.16
C SER A 418 4.15 21.92 2.69
N VAL A 419 3.47 20.99 3.34
CA VAL A 419 2.08 20.64 3.02
C VAL A 419 1.15 21.84 3.22
N ARG A 420 1.30 22.61 4.31
CA ARG A 420 0.49 23.84 4.55
C ARG A 420 0.72 24.96 3.52
N LYS A 421 1.90 25.02 2.91
CA LYS A 421 2.22 26.01 1.87
C LYS A 421 1.68 25.65 0.49
N MET A 422 1.27 24.40 0.28
CA MET A 422 0.71 23.99 -0.99
C MET A 422 -0.65 24.65 -1.21
N ASN A 423 -0.88 25.13 -2.41
CA ASN A 423 -2.18 25.63 -2.79
C ASN A 423 -3.13 24.46 -3.12
N TYR A 424 -3.76 23.91 -2.09
CA TYR A 424 -4.66 22.76 -2.23
C TYR A 424 -5.85 23.05 -3.13
N ARG A 425 -6.34 24.30 -3.17
CA ARG A 425 -7.44 24.67 -4.05
C ARG A 425 -7.03 24.50 -5.51
N GLN A 426 -5.87 25.00 -5.87
CA GLN A 426 -5.31 24.83 -7.21
C GLN A 426 -4.97 23.36 -7.50
N ALA A 427 -4.54 22.62 -6.48
CA ALA A 427 -4.22 21.20 -6.58
C ALA A 427 -5.46 20.34 -6.92
N ILE A 428 -6.62 20.65 -6.31
CA ILE A 428 -7.83 19.84 -6.45
C ILE A 428 -8.58 20.20 -7.74
N PHE A 429 -8.63 21.46 -8.13
CA PHE A 429 -9.61 21.95 -9.11
C PHE A 429 -9.02 22.58 -10.37
N GLY A 430 -7.69 22.72 -10.48
CA GLY A 430 -7.08 23.44 -11.59
C GLY A 430 -7.31 24.97 -11.55
N ASP A 431 -6.80 25.69 -12.54
CA ASP A 431 -6.75 27.16 -12.51
C ASP A 431 -8.03 27.88 -12.91
N SER A 432 -9.01 27.23 -13.58
CA SER A 432 -10.03 27.98 -14.33
C SER A 432 -11.47 27.95 -13.82
N ASP A 433 -11.94 26.87 -13.20
CA ASP A 433 -13.40 26.74 -12.93
C ASP A 433 -13.79 26.90 -11.45
N PHE A 434 -12.84 27.07 -10.59
CA PHE A 434 -13.06 26.94 -9.14
C PHE A 434 -13.52 28.23 -8.47
N LEU A 435 -13.22 29.37 -9.06
CA LEU A 435 -13.60 30.69 -8.50
C LEU A 435 -15.13 30.93 -8.46
N GLN A 436 -15.91 30.07 -9.12
CA GLN A 436 -17.39 30.19 -9.17
C GLN A 436 -18.14 29.22 -8.24
N ARG A 437 -17.46 28.27 -7.58
CA ARG A 437 -18.10 27.30 -6.69
C ARG A 437 -17.88 27.67 -5.21
N ASN A 438 -18.98 27.89 -4.50
CA ASN A 438 -18.98 28.20 -3.06
C ASN A 438 -18.66 27.00 -2.16
N ASP A 439 -18.45 25.81 -2.71
CA ASP A 439 -18.25 24.57 -1.97
C ASP A 439 -16.76 24.27 -1.84
N ASN A 440 -16.18 24.54 -0.67
CA ASN A 440 -14.78 24.32 -0.39
C ASN A 440 -14.57 22.96 0.29
N PRO A 441 -13.69 22.07 -0.21
CA PRO A 441 -13.25 20.94 0.58
C PRO A 441 -12.50 21.44 1.82
N SER A 442 -12.84 20.89 2.94
CA SER A 442 -12.13 21.14 4.20
C SER A 442 -10.98 20.15 4.30
N ILE A 443 -9.75 20.67 4.43
CA ILE A 443 -8.57 19.84 4.67
C ILE A 443 -8.02 20.19 6.04
N THR A 444 -7.89 19.16 6.89
CA THR A 444 -7.25 19.24 8.19
C THR A 444 -6.04 18.33 8.24
N LEU A 445 -5.12 18.60 9.15
CA LEU A 445 -3.89 17.82 9.30
C LEU A 445 -3.84 17.11 10.64
N ILE A 446 -3.34 15.90 10.63
CA ILE A 446 -2.91 15.14 11.79
C ILE A 446 -1.39 14.97 11.70
N ALA A 447 -0.66 15.35 12.74
CA ALA A 447 0.77 15.08 12.81
C ALA A 447 1.00 13.59 13.10
N HIS A 448 1.64 12.93 12.15
CA HIS A 448 1.82 11.49 12.14
C HIS A 448 3.27 11.15 12.50
N PHE A 449 3.49 10.56 13.66
CA PHE A 449 4.78 10.04 14.09
C PHE A 449 5.01 8.63 13.54
N ILE A 450 6.29 8.32 13.26
CA ILE A 450 6.65 7.01 12.73
C ILE A 450 7.08 6.10 13.89
N LYS A 451 6.42 4.96 14.02
CA LYS A 451 6.80 3.86 14.90
C LYS A 451 7.99 3.11 14.32
N GLY A 452 8.81 2.56 15.16
CA GLY A 452 9.90 1.72 14.72
C GLY A 452 10.73 1.19 15.89
N VAL A 453 11.39 0.07 15.66
CA VAL A 453 12.30 -0.53 16.62
C VAL A 453 13.51 0.39 16.79
N ASP A 454 13.86 0.66 18.05
CA ASP A 454 15.05 1.44 18.38
C ASP A 454 16.32 0.69 17.93
N LYS A 455 17.07 1.32 17.02
CA LYS A 455 18.28 0.71 16.43
C LYS A 455 19.49 0.77 17.36
N GLN A 456 19.35 1.39 18.54
CA GLN A 456 20.40 1.51 19.56
C GLN A 456 21.78 1.81 18.96
N LYS A 457 21.88 2.93 18.25
CA LYS A 457 23.12 3.37 17.60
C LYS A 457 24.20 3.79 18.60
N ASN A 458 23.79 4.09 19.83
CA ASN A 458 24.62 4.57 20.90
C ASN A 458 24.60 3.58 22.08
N GLU A 459 25.41 3.86 23.10
CA GLU A 459 25.40 3.14 24.36
C GLU A 459 23.98 3.09 24.97
N PHE A 460 23.60 1.93 25.50
CA PHE A 460 22.27 1.72 26.07
C PHE A 460 22.08 2.57 27.33
N THR A 461 21.14 3.47 27.30
CA THR A 461 20.74 4.30 28.47
C THR A 461 19.37 3.92 29.00
N CYS A 462 18.41 3.74 28.13
CA CYS A 462 17.06 3.25 28.47
C CYS A 462 16.39 2.65 27.23
N ARG A 463 15.27 1.96 27.43
CA ARG A 463 14.46 1.45 26.32
C ARG A 463 13.98 2.59 25.43
N HIS A 464 14.12 2.42 24.11
CA HIS A 464 13.66 3.34 23.09
C HIS A 464 14.27 4.77 23.18
N ALA A 465 15.50 4.89 23.70
CA ALA A 465 16.16 6.18 23.93
C ALA A 465 16.24 7.07 22.67
N ASP A 466 16.69 6.51 21.55
CA ASP A 466 16.84 7.26 20.29
C ASP A 466 15.49 7.68 19.72
N LEU A 467 14.49 6.80 19.79
CA LEU A 467 13.12 7.11 19.34
C LEU A 467 12.50 8.22 20.22
N ARG A 468 12.59 8.08 21.55
CA ARG A 468 12.10 9.10 22.50
C ARG A 468 12.75 10.47 22.26
N LYS A 469 14.07 10.51 21.98
CA LYS A 469 14.78 11.73 21.63
C LYS A 469 14.26 12.36 20.34
N THR A 470 14.01 11.53 19.33
CA THR A 470 13.45 11.97 18.04
C THR A 470 12.05 12.54 18.21
N LEU A 471 11.18 11.83 18.93
CA LEU A 471 9.82 12.28 19.23
C LEU A 471 9.79 13.59 20.00
N LYS A 472 10.69 13.74 21.00
CA LYS A 472 10.85 14.99 21.76
C LYS A 472 11.19 16.17 20.83
N LYS A 473 12.13 15.98 19.91
CA LYS A 473 12.51 17.01 18.93
C LYS A 473 11.33 17.38 18.03
N GLN A 474 10.64 16.38 17.49
CA GLN A 474 9.48 16.58 16.60
C GLN A 474 8.31 17.26 17.35
N MET A 475 8.01 16.83 18.57
CA MET A 475 6.97 17.45 19.39
C MET A 475 7.29 18.91 19.72
N ASN A 476 8.53 19.24 20.08
CA ASN A 476 8.95 20.62 20.30
C ASN A 476 8.78 21.47 19.04
N GLN A 477 9.07 20.93 17.85
CA GLN A 477 8.85 21.64 16.58
C GLN A 477 7.37 21.96 16.36
N ILE A 478 6.46 21.02 16.68
CA ILE A 478 5.02 21.21 16.57
C ILE A 478 4.56 22.29 17.55
N ILE A 479 4.88 22.14 18.83
CA ILE A 479 4.38 23.03 19.90
C ILE A 479 4.90 24.45 19.74
N ASN A 480 6.18 24.63 19.35
CA ASN A 480 6.73 25.97 19.10
C ASN A 480 6.03 26.71 17.94
N ARG A 481 5.29 26.00 17.11
CA ARG A 481 4.56 26.57 15.95
C ARG A 481 3.06 26.33 16.03
N ILE A 482 2.55 25.93 17.18
CA ILE A 482 1.15 25.53 17.28
C ILE A 482 0.19 26.67 16.89
N GLY A 483 0.50 27.91 17.23
CA GLY A 483 -0.28 29.08 16.84
C GLY A 483 -0.30 29.30 15.32
N GLU A 484 0.84 29.11 14.64
CA GLU A 484 0.93 29.15 13.17
C GLU A 484 0.08 28.02 12.56
N TYR A 485 0.14 26.82 13.14
CA TYR A 485 -0.52 25.63 12.58
C TYR A 485 -2.01 25.57 12.84
N SER A 486 -2.49 26.22 13.90
CA SER A 486 -3.92 26.21 14.28
C SER A 486 -4.70 27.40 13.75
N MET A 487 -4.07 28.54 13.43
CA MET A 487 -4.79 29.78 13.09
C MET A 487 -4.35 30.40 11.76
N GLY A 488 -3.24 30.00 11.17
CA GLY A 488 -2.73 30.60 9.93
C GLY A 488 -3.52 30.18 8.68
N ASN A 489 -3.22 30.82 7.53
CA ASN A 489 -3.72 30.39 6.24
C ASN A 489 -3.24 28.97 5.89
N GLY A 490 -4.12 28.14 5.34
CA GLY A 490 -3.85 26.77 4.95
C GLY A 490 -4.46 25.74 5.92
N PRO A 491 -4.30 24.44 5.66
CA PRO A 491 -4.86 23.37 6.47
C PRO A 491 -4.47 23.45 7.95
N HIS A 492 -5.43 23.33 8.84
CA HIS A 492 -5.18 23.39 10.28
C HIS A 492 -4.69 22.05 10.83
N LEU A 493 -3.67 22.09 11.69
CA LEU A 493 -3.25 20.94 12.48
C LEU A 493 -4.21 20.77 13.66
N ILE A 494 -4.93 19.64 13.68
CA ILE A 494 -5.98 19.39 14.67
C ILE A 494 -5.64 18.29 15.66
N GLY A 495 -4.69 17.41 15.38
CA GLY A 495 -4.42 16.26 16.22
C GLY A 495 -3.11 15.53 15.92
N LEU A 496 -2.96 14.40 16.57
CA LEU A 496 -1.79 13.52 16.49
C LEU A 496 -2.17 12.10 16.13
N ASP A 497 -1.23 11.42 15.46
CA ASP A 497 -1.24 9.99 15.16
C ASP A 497 0.17 9.40 15.31
N ALA A 498 0.27 8.10 15.43
CA ALA A 498 1.51 7.37 15.24
C ALA A 498 1.23 6.05 14.52
N ALA A 499 1.89 5.82 13.41
CA ALA A 499 1.76 4.59 12.62
C ALA A 499 3.13 4.01 12.26
N GLY A 500 3.14 2.81 11.75
CA GLY A 500 4.33 2.03 11.47
C GLY A 500 4.30 0.73 12.26
N SER A 501 5.34 -0.10 12.13
CA SER A 501 5.38 -1.41 12.82
C SER A 501 5.24 -1.26 14.34
N GLU A 502 4.27 -1.95 14.89
CA GLU A 502 4.02 -2.01 16.33
C GLU A 502 4.99 -2.98 17.04
N LEU A 503 5.51 -3.95 16.29
CA LEU A 503 6.36 -4.99 16.85
C LEU A 503 7.64 -4.40 17.45
N GLY A 504 7.76 -4.50 18.78
CA GLY A 504 8.85 -3.91 19.54
C GLY A 504 8.81 -2.38 19.66
N CYS A 505 7.65 -1.76 19.41
CA CYS A 505 7.42 -0.33 19.58
C CYS A 505 6.10 -0.06 20.33
N PRO A 506 6.04 -0.26 21.65
CA PRO A 506 4.81 -0.20 22.42
C PRO A 506 4.28 1.24 22.59
N PRO A 507 2.98 1.41 22.93
CA PRO A 507 2.33 2.73 23.11
C PRO A 507 3.00 3.61 24.17
N GLU A 508 3.62 3.03 25.19
CA GLU A 508 4.33 3.72 26.26
C GLU A 508 5.37 4.74 25.78
N VAL A 509 5.94 4.50 24.58
CA VAL A 509 6.96 5.38 24.00
C VAL A 509 6.36 6.72 23.58
N PHE A 510 5.12 6.72 23.10
CA PHE A 510 4.42 7.89 22.56
C PHE A 510 3.56 8.61 23.62
N ALA A 511 3.13 7.90 24.64
CA ALA A 511 2.18 8.38 25.62
C ALA A 511 2.50 9.74 26.25
N PRO A 512 3.74 10.04 26.68
CA PRO A 512 4.07 11.34 27.24
C PRO A 512 3.87 12.49 26.27
N PHE A 513 4.14 12.24 24.97
CA PHE A 513 4.02 13.25 23.92
C PHE A 513 2.56 13.57 23.60
N PHE A 514 1.68 12.57 23.58
CA PHE A 514 0.25 12.76 23.39
C PHE A 514 -0.36 13.55 24.56
N ARG A 515 -0.02 13.20 25.81
CA ARG A 515 -0.47 13.97 26.97
C ARG A 515 0.05 15.43 26.96
N TYR A 516 1.31 15.63 26.56
CA TYR A 516 1.89 16.96 26.42
C TYR A 516 1.18 17.79 25.35
N ALA A 517 0.86 17.19 24.20
CA ALA A 517 0.09 17.84 23.14
C ALA A 517 -1.32 18.25 23.59
N LYS A 518 -1.99 17.40 24.39
CA LYS A 518 -3.32 17.69 24.97
C LYS A 518 -3.29 18.95 25.81
N LEU A 519 -2.22 19.18 26.58
CA LEU A 519 -2.05 20.40 27.37
C LEU A 519 -1.88 21.66 26.50
N HIS A 520 -1.52 21.52 25.22
CA HIS A 520 -1.36 22.61 24.26
C HIS A 520 -2.51 22.72 23.25
N GLY A 521 -3.65 22.06 23.54
CA GLY A 521 -4.89 22.19 22.77
C GLY A 521 -5.03 21.25 21.58
N LEU A 522 -4.11 20.31 21.37
CA LEU A 522 -4.27 19.23 20.39
C LEU A 522 -5.00 18.07 21.06
N THR A 523 -6.28 17.89 20.76
CA THR A 523 -7.15 16.93 21.44
C THR A 523 -7.66 15.81 20.53
N ASN A 524 -7.58 15.95 19.22
CA ASN A 524 -8.04 14.93 18.27
C ASN A 524 -6.93 13.89 18.10
N PHE A 525 -6.95 12.92 18.98
CA PHE A 525 -5.98 11.82 18.91
C PHE A 525 -6.54 10.68 18.07
N THR A 526 -5.66 10.16 17.22
CA THR A 526 -5.78 8.85 16.62
C THR A 526 -4.45 8.13 16.80
N TYR A 527 -4.47 6.81 16.86
CA TYR A 527 -3.26 6.03 17.07
C TYR A 527 -3.45 4.65 16.45
N HIS A 528 -2.59 4.28 15.53
CA HIS A 528 -2.59 2.95 14.96
C HIS A 528 -2.19 1.95 16.03
N VAL A 529 -3.05 1.01 16.37
CA VAL A 529 -2.77 0.01 17.40
C VAL A 529 -3.62 -1.24 17.21
N GLY A 530 -3.02 -2.39 17.53
CA GLY A 530 -3.64 -3.68 17.33
C GLY A 530 -3.77 -4.05 15.86
N GLU A 531 -2.98 -3.43 14.99
CA GLU A 531 -2.89 -3.72 13.55
C GLU A 531 -1.87 -4.83 13.27
N ASP A 532 -0.70 -4.77 13.94
CA ASP A 532 0.40 -5.73 13.82
C ASP A 532 0.82 -6.22 15.21
N PHE A 533 0.69 -7.53 15.47
CA PHE A 533 0.89 -8.13 16.78
C PHE A 533 1.43 -9.54 16.69
N TYR A 534 2.22 -9.96 17.68
CA TYR A 534 2.71 -11.33 17.78
C TYR A 534 1.59 -12.33 18.12
N ASP A 535 0.66 -11.89 18.97
CA ASP A 535 -0.43 -12.68 19.52
C ASP A 535 -1.67 -11.78 19.74
N VAL A 536 -2.87 -12.34 19.74
CA VAL A 536 -4.10 -11.57 19.96
C VAL A 536 -4.05 -10.79 21.28
N VAL A 537 -3.53 -11.43 22.35
CA VAL A 537 -3.38 -10.78 23.67
C VAL A 537 -2.43 -9.58 23.59
N ASP A 538 -1.36 -9.66 22.77
CA ASP A 538 -0.42 -8.55 22.54
C ASP A 538 -1.12 -7.33 21.93
N GLY A 539 -1.92 -7.56 20.89
CA GLY A 539 -2.70 -6.50 20.26
C GLY A 539 -3.77 -5.89 21.18
N LEU A 540 -4.48 -6.73 21.96
CA LEU A 540 -5.48 -6.28 22.92
C LEU A 540 -4.84 -5.44 24.04
N ARG A 541 -3.69 -5.88 24.57
CA ARG A 541 -2.91 -5.13 25.55
C ARG A 541 -2.46 -3.79 25.02
N ALA A 542 -1.94 -3.75 23.79
CA ALA A 542 -1.51 -2.51 23.18
C ALA A 542 -2.66 -1.50 22.99
N VAL A 543 -3.88 -1.97 22.65
CA VAL A 543 -5.10 -1.14 22.60
C VAL A 543 -5.41 -0.57 23.97
N ASP A 544 -5.47 -1.39 25.01
CA ASP A 544 -5.77 -0.99 26.37
C ASP A 544 -4.72 0.00 26.93
N GLU A 545 -3.43 -0.30 26.74
CA GLU A 545 -2.32 0.59 27.10
C GLU A 545 -2.37 1.94 26.39
N THR A 546 -2.79 1.98 25.12
CA THR A 546 -2.96 3.23 24.35
C THR A 546 -3.98 4.13 25.04
N ILE A 547 -5.14 3.59 25.35
CA ILE A 547 -6.23 4.34 26.00
C ILE A 547 -5.77 4.87 27.35
N HIS A 548 -5.19 3.99 28.13
CA HIS A 548 -4.80 4.29 29.51
C HIS A 548 -3.61 5.26 29.57
N PHE A 549 -2.52 4.98 28.85
CA PHE A 549 -1.29 5.78 28.92
C PHE A 549 -1.42 7.15 28.25
N MET A 550 -2.18 7.26 27.18
CA MET A 550 -2.39 8.53 26.48
C MET A 550 -3.55 9.35 27.05
N ASN A 551 -4.26 8.80 28.05
CA ASN A 551 -5.43 9.44 28.68
C ASN A 551 -6.50 9.81 27.63
N TYR A 552 -6.96 8.81 26.88
CA TYR A 552 -7.99 8.97 25.86
C TYR A 552 -9.32 9.42 26.47
N SER A 553 -10.10 10.14 25.70
CA SER A 553 -11.44 10.61 26.05
C SER A 553 -12.39 10.37 24.88
N ALA A 554 -13.68 10.53 25.11
CA ALA A 554 -14.69 10.40 24.07
C ALA A 554 -14.32 11.22 22.82
N GLY A 555 -14.48 10.62 21.65
CA GLY A 555 -14.10 11.18 20.36
C GLY A 555 -12.65 10.94 19.92
N CYS A 556 -11.76 10.43 20.81
CA CYS A 556 -10.47 9.91 20.38
C CYS A 556 -10.67 8.63 19.55
N ARG A 557 -9.71 8.35 18.65
CA ARG A 557 -9.83 7.26 17.68
C ARG A 557 -8.67 6.28 17.79
N ILE A 558 -8.93 5.05 17.44
CA ILE A 558 -7.94 3.98 17.31
C ILE A 558 -7.91 3.56 15.85
N GLY A 559 -6.73 3.61 15.24
CA GLY A 559 -6.53 3.15 13.86
C GLY A 559 -6.45 1.63 13.80
N HIS A 560 -7.18 1.02 12.88
CA HIS A 560 -7.27 -0.40 12.55
C HIS A 560 -7.84 -1.31 13.63
N ALA A 561 -7.20 -1.40 14.80
CA ALA A 561 -7.63 -2.22 15.94
C ALA A 561 -7.96 -3.69 15.57
N LEU A 562 -7.21 -4.30 14.63
CA LEU A 562 -7.50 -5.63 14.09
C LEU A 562 -7.56 -6.72 15.17
N ALA A 563 -6.77 -6.57 16.23
CA ALA A 563 -6.79 -7.49 17.38
C ALA A 563 -8.17 -7.62 18.02
N LEU A 564 -9.03 -6.58 17.91
CA LEU A 564 -10.40 -6.60 18.43
C LEU A 564 -11.38 -7.37 17.53
N GLY A 565 -11.03 -7.59 16.26
CA GLY A 565 -11.88 -8.27 15.28
C GLY A 565 -11.41 -9.67 14.91
N VAL A 566 -10.21 -10.08 15.30
CA VAL A 566 -9.70 -11.43 15.06
C VAL A 566 -10.48 -12.42 15.91
N ASN A 567 -10.94 -13.53 15.31
CA ASN A 567 -11.50 -14.65 16.06
C ASN A 567 -10.38 -15.41 16.78
N PRO A 568 -10.32 -15.40 18.13
CA PRO A 568 -9.26 -16.08 18.86
C PRO A 568 -9.24 -17.59 18.63
N PHE A 569 -10.38 -18.23 18.39
CA PHE A 569 -10.44 -19.67 18.15
C PHE A 569 -9.72 -20.03 16.85
N ASP A 570 -10.05 -19.37 15.75
CA ASP A 570 -9.41 -19.61 14.45
C ASP A 570 -7.92 -19.27 14.52
N PHE A 571 -7.57 -18.17 15.20
CA PHE A 571 -6.18 -17.71 15.33
C PHE A 571 -5.28 -18.73 16.03
N TYR A 572 -5.73 -19.33 17.14
CA TYR A 572 -4.95 -20.32 17.87
C TYR A 572 -5.00 -21.69 17.22
N GLU A 573 -6.12 -22.08 16.61
CA GLU A 573 -6.23 -23.36 15.87
C GLU A 573 -5.28 -23.40 14.66
N GLU A 574 -5.25 -22.35 13.84
CA GLU A 574 -4.32 -22.23 12.70
C GLU A 574 -2.84 -22.33 13.11
N ARG A 575 -2.52 -22.00 14.35
CA ARG A 575 -1.17 -22.08 14.93
C ARG A 575 -0.94 -23.33 15.76
N HIS A 576 -1.85 -24.28 15.73
CA HIS A 576 -1.79 -25.48 16.56
C HIS A 576 -1.55 -25.14 18.06
N HIS A 577 -2.15 -24.04 18.52
CA HIS A 577 -2.02 -23.51 19.89
C HIS A 577 -0.60 -23.12 20.33
N TYR A 578 0.31 -22.82 19.37
CA TYR A 578 1.62 -22.30 19.67
C TYR A 578 1.66 -20.76 19.54
N ILE A 579 2.32 -20.12 20.51
CA ILE A 579 2.66 -18.69 20.47
C ILE A 579 4.17 -18.56 20.32
N ILE A 580 4.61 -17.78 19.34
CA ILE A 580 6.01 -17.44 19.07
C ILE A 580 6.19 -15.95 19.29
N ILE A 581 6.91 -15.55 20.36
CA ILE A 581 6.87 -14.18 20.85
C ILE A 581 8.15 -13.83 21.64
N PRO A 582 8.59 -12.56 21.70
CA PRO A 582 9.66 -12.14 22.61
C PRO A 582 9.28 -12.37 24.07
N LYS A 583 10.27 -12.82 24.89
CA LYS A 583 10.05 -13.17 26.30
C LYS A 583 9.44 -12.04 27.12
N GLN A 584 9.90 -10.80 26.92
CA GLN A 584 9.35 -9.66 27.63
C GLN A 584 7.87 -9.44 27.26
N THR A 585 7.54 -9.51 25.99
CA THR A 585 6.17 -9.33 25.52
C THR A 585 5.24 -10.42 26.04
N LEU A 586 5.72 -11.68 26.07
CA LEU A 586 4.95 -12.78 26.64
C LEU A 586 4.66 -12.57 28.13
N LEU A 587 5.67 -12.18 28.93
CA LEU A 587 5.49 -11.90 30.34
C LEU A 587 4.44 -10.81 30.56
N ASP A 588 4.55 -9.72 29.81
CA ASP A 588 3.63 -8.59 29.89
C ASP A 588 2.19 -8.98 29.52
N ASN A 589 2.05 -9.76 28.42
CA ASN A 589 0.74 -10.22 27.96
C ASN A 589 0.02 -11.09 28.99
N LEU A 590 0.74 -12.05 29.57
CA LEU A 590 0.15 -12.99 30.53
C LEU A 590 -0.26 -12.30 31.84
N VAL A 591 0.58 -11.39 32.34
CA VAL A 591 0.24 -10.58 33.52
C VAL A 591 -0.93 -9.67 33.23
N TRP A 592 -0.90 -8.94 32.10
CA TRP A 592 -2.01 -8.08 31.69
C TRP A 592 -3.33 -8.86 31.55
N LEU A 593 -3.31 -10.02 30.90
CA LEU A 593 -4.50 -10.87 30.70
C LEU A 593 -5.15 -11.23 32.04
N LYS A 594 -4.35 -11.67 33.02
CA LYS A 594 -4.85 -12.05 34.35
C LYS A 594 -5.52 -10.86 35.08
N TYR A 595 -4.85 -9.71 35.10
CA TYR A 595 -5.35 -8.55 35.85
C TYR A 595 -6.49 -7.85 35.13
N THR A 596 -6.48 -7.81 33.81
CA THR A 596 -7.59 -7.25 33.01
C THR A 596 -8.84 -8.13 33.12
N ALA A 597 -8.70 -9.44 33.09
CA ALA A 597 -9.81 -10.35 33.36
C ALA A 597 -10.40 -10.12 34.77
N ALA A 598 -9.56 -10.03 35.79
CA ALA A 598 -9.98 -9.79 37.16
C ALA A 598 -10.70 -8.43 37.33
N SER A 599 -10.18 -7.36 36.74
CA SER A 599 -10.78 -6.02 36.80
C SER A 599 -12.13 -5.94 36.08
N ASN A 600 -12.39 -6.79 35.10
CA ASN A 600 -13.65 -6.89 34.37
C ASN A 600 -14.55 -8.02 34.90
N ASN A 601 -14.25 -8.60 36.06
CA ASN A 601 -15.00 -9.71 36.69
C ASN A 601 -15.10 -10.96 35.79
N ILE A 602 -14.08 -11.23 34.98
CA ILE A 602 -13.99 -12.41 34.15
C ILE A 602 -13.20 -13.50 34.86
N SER A 603 -13.81 -14.67 35.02
CA SER A 603 -13.14 -15.85 35.55
C SER A 603 -12.38 -16.58 34.44
N LEU A 604 -11.05 -16.63 34.53
CA LEU A 604 -10.21 -17.42 33.63
C LEU A 604 -10.26 -18.90 33.97
N ASN A 605 -10.07 -19.74 32.97
CA ASN A 605 -9.96 -21.19 33.17
C ASN A 605 -8.75 -21.57 34.04
N PRO A 606 -8.87 -22.62 34.85
CA PRO A 606 -7.74 -23.06 35.72
C PRO A 606 -6.45 -23.38 34.97
N GLU A 607 -6.54 -23.96 33.76
CA GLU A 607 -5.39 -24.27 32.91
C GLU A 607 -4.68 -22.99 32.44
N THR A 608 -5.46 -21.95 32.07
CA THR A 608 -4.92 -20.64 31.69
C THR A 608 -4.22 -19.98 32.90
N LEU A 609 -4.83 -20.04 34.08
CA LEU A 609 -4.21 -19.50 35.30
C LEU A 609 -2.92 -20.20 35.66
N LEU A 610 -2.89 -21.53 35.56
CA LEU A 610 -1.68 -22.33 35.79
C LEU A 610 -0.57 -21.97 34.79
N LEU A 611 -0.91 -21.82 33.51
CA LEU A 611 0.03 -21.36 32.49
C LEU A 611 0.61 -19.99 32.85
N ILE A 612 -0.22 -19.03 33.23
CA ILE A 612 0.20 -17.67 33.60
C ILE A 612 1.17 -17.73 34.79
N ASP A 613 0.81 -18.44 35.86
CA ASP A 613 1.62 -18.49 37.09
C ASP A 613 2.97 -19.21 36.85
N CYS A 614 2.96 -20.29 36.09
CA CYS A 614 4.19 -20.99 35.69
C CYS A 614 5.10 -20.11 34.82
N GLN A 615 4.57 -19.50 33.79
CA GLN A 615 5.37 -18.68 32.89
C GLN A 615 5.86 -17.39 33.58
N PHE A 616 5.06 -16.77 34.44
CA PHE A 616 5.49 -15.64 35.26
C PHE A 616 6.72 -16.02 36.12
N SER A 617 6.70 -17.15 36.82
CA SER A 617 7.82 -17.61 37.62
C SER A 617 9.10 -17.80 36.80
N ILE A 618 9.00 -18.44 35.63
CA ILE A 618 10.11 -18.68 34.73
C ILE A 618 10.68 -17.39 34.16
N LEU A 619 9.81 -16.60 33.52
CA LEU A 619 10.23 -15.40 32.79
C LEU A 619 10.69 -14.28 33.72
N SER A 620 10.05 -14.09 34.89
CA SER A 620 10.51 -13.12 35.89
C SER A 620 11.89 -13.43 36.41
N SER A 621 12.24 -14.72 36.56
CA SER A 621 13.57 -15.15 36.91
C SER A 621 14.60 -14.93 35.82
N GLU A 622 14.27 -15.33 34.58
CA GLU A 622 15.17 -15.19 33.43
C GLU A 622 15.46 -13.70 33.05
N LEU A 623 14.52 -12.84 33.30
CA LEU A 623 14.61 -11.39 33.03
C LEU A 623 15.13 -10.60 34.26
N GLY A 624 15.33 -11.24 35.38
CA GLY A 624 15.92 -10.68 36.60
C GLY A 624 14.94 -9.91 37.49
N TYR A 625 13.62 -9.94 37.21
CA TYR A 625 12.59 -9.27 38.01
C TYR A 625 12.42 -9.91 39.38
N SER A 626 12.52 -11.23 39.47
CA SER A 626 12.37 -11.99 40.74
C SER A 626 13.37 -11.60 41.80
N THR A 627 14.51 -11.02 41.44
CA THR A 627 15.51 -10.51 42.41
C THR A 627 15.07 -9.23 43.09
N ILE A 628 14.06 -8.53 42.54
CA ILE A 628 13.51 -7.27 43.05
C ILE A 628 12.19 -7.54 43.78
N SER A 629 11.28 -8.25 43.11
CA SER A 629 10.02 -8.74 43.67
C SER A 629 9.56 -9.98 42.93
N SER A 630 9.09 -10.98 43.65
CA SER A 630 8.44 -12.18 43.10
C SER A 630 6.91 -12.04 43.05
N ASP A 631 6.37 -10.90 43.47
CA ASP A 631 4.94 -10.63 43.49
C ASP A 631 4.46 -10.13 42.09
N MET A 632 3.56 -10.87 41.48
CA MET A 632 2.99 -10.53 40.19
C MET A 632 2.17 -9.19 40.25
N ASN A 633 1.61 -8.89 41.40
CA ASN A 633 0.88 -7.61 41.59
C ASN A 633 1.85 -6.41 41.57
N ASP A 634 3.04 -6.53 42.20
CA ASP A 634 4.07 -5.49 42.08
C ASP A 634 4.51 -5.29 40.64
N TYR A 635 4.65 -6.40 39.88
CA TYR A 635 5.00 -6.35 38.47
C TYR A 635 3.92 -5.63 37.66
N GLN A 636 2.65 -6.00 37.82
CA GLN A 636 1.52 -5.35 37.14
C GLN A 636 1.45 -3.84 37.47
N GLN A 637 1.63 -3.45 38.74
CA GLN A 637 1.69 -2.04 39.09
C GLN A 637 2.84 -1.31 38.40
N SER A 638 4.00 -1.95 38.22
CA SER A 638 5.13 -1.39 37.49
C SER A 638 4.83 -1.23 35.99
N MET A 639 4.03 -2.13 35.40
CA MET A 639 3.57 -1.99 34.01
C MET A 639 2.69 -0.75 33.83
N ASN A 640 1.80 -0.46 34.74
CA ASN A 640 0.92 0.71 34.68
C ASN A 640 1.68 2.05 34.69
N MET A 641 2.94 2.05 35.14
CA MET A 641 3.80 3.23 35.14
C MET A 641 4.61 3.42 33.85
N ARG A 642 4.60 2.48 32.91
CA ARG A 642 5.45 2.53 31.71
C ARG A 642 5.13 3.69 30.78
N GLY A 643 3.88 4.15 30.77
CA GLY A 643 3.48 5.33 30.02
C GLY A 643 4.05 6.66 30.55
N ASP A 644 4.76 6.67 31.65
CA ASP A 644 5.37 7.87 32.22
C ASP A 644 6.68 8.25 31.50
N TRP A 645 7.08 9.50 31.66
CA TRP A 645 8.32 10.00 31.06
C TRP A 645 9.56 9.36 31.70
N ILE A 646 10.50 8.97 30.87
CA ILE A 646 11.82 8.48 31.32
C ILE A 646 12.83 9.58 31.06
N ASP A 647 13.49 10.09 32.13
CA ASP A 647 14.65 10.96 31.97
C ASP A 647 15.89 10.13 31.66
N ASN A 648 16.65 10.53 30.65
CA ASN A 648 17.91 9.89 30.28
C ASN A 648 19.07 10.27 31.22
N SER A 649 18.84 11.14 32.23
CA SER A 649 19.83 11.47 33.24
C SER A 649 19.80 10.38 34.36
N GLU A 650 20.96 9.92 34.77
CA GLU A 650 21.15 8.82 35.72
C GLU A 650 20.54 9.03 37.12
N GLU A 651 20.09 10.21 37.42
CA GLU A 651 19.36 10.50 38.65
C GLU A 651 18.01 11.14 38.35
N PRO A 652 16.94 10.72 39.07
CA PRO A 652 15.69 11.47 39.05
C PRO A 652 15.95 12.86 39.67
N LYS A 653 16.45 13.78 38.83
CA LYS A 653 16.55 15.16 39.26
C LYS A 653 15.15 15.65 39.56
N ASP A 654 15.02 16.04 40.79
CA ASP A 654 13.94 16.79 41.42
C ASP A 654 12.62 16.81 40.61
N ILE A 655 11.66 16.09 41.10
CA ILE A 655 10.36 15.81 40.53
C ILE A 655 9.64 17.07 39.96
N GLY A 656 10.14 18.26 40.22
CA GLY A 656 9.52 19.53 39.86
C GLY A 656 9.77 20.08 38.46
N GLY A 657 10.83 19.70 37.74
CA GLY A 657 11.20 20.44 36.54
C GLY A 657 10.79 19.81 35.20
N CYS A 658 11.36 18.66 34.86
CA CYS A 658 11.12 18.02 33.55
C CYS A 658 10.06 16.91 33.57
N TYR A 659 9.91 16.25 34.69
CA TYR A 659 8.91 15.19 34.86
C TYR A 659 7.49 15.69 34.66
N PHE A 660 7.15 16.83 35.28
CA PHE A 660 5.82 17.43 35.17
C PHE A 660 5.49 17.98 33.78
N LYS A 661 6.50 18.33 32.99
CA LYS A 661 6.27 18.87 31.65
C LYS A 661 5.76 17.83 30.67
N TRP A 662 6.20 16.57 30.80
CA TRP A 662 5.95 15.50 29.85
C TRP A 662 5.07 14.37 30.41
N SER A 663 4.95 14.28 31.72
CA SER A 663 4.11 13.28 32.41
C SER A 663 3.23 13.94 33.47
N PRO A 664 2.00 14.34 33.12
CA PRO A 664 1.06 14.93 34.09
C PRO A 664 0.55 13.91 35.12
N ILE A 665 0.81 12.62 34.94
CA ILE A 665 0.38 11.55 35.84
C ILE A 665 1.61 11.04 36.59
N THR A 666 1.80 11.48 37.81
CA THR A 666 2.95 11.12 38.64
C THR A 666 2.70 9.85 39.43
N SER A 667 2.50 8.73 38.80
CA SER A 667 2.41 7.45 39.49
C SER A 667 3.75 7.01 40.08
N ALA A 668 4.87 7.32 39.42
CA ALA A 668 6.21 6.94 39.85
C ALA A 668 6.62 7.57 41.20
N ALA A 669 6.17 8.76 41.52
CA ALA A 669 6.51 9.45 42.77
C ALA A 669 5.80 8.90 44.01
N VAL A 670 4.71 8.14 43.83
CA VAL A 670 3.85 7.63 44.91
C VAL A 670 3.92 6.09 45.02
N ALA A 671 4.58 5.44 44.09
CA ALA A 671 4.66 3.99 44.02
C ALA A 671 5.53 3.42 45.16
N PRO A 672 5.22 2.22 45.68
CA PRO A 672 6.10 1.50 46.58
C PRO A 672 7.49 1.31 45.99
N GLN A 673 8.55 1.40 46.79
CA GLN A 673 9.93 1.33 46.29
C GLN A 673 10.23 0.09 45.45
N ARG A 674 9.65 -1.07 45.79
CA ARG A 674 9.82 -2.31 45.01
C ARG A 674 9.19 -2.22 43.62
N VAL A 675 8.01 -1.59 43.49
CA VAL A 675 7.33 -1.34 42.21
C VAL A 675 8.15 -0.38 41.35
N PHE A 676 8.64 0.71 41.94
CA PHE A 676 9.54 1.64 41.27
C PHE A 676 10.83 0.98 40.79
N ASN A 677 11.44 0.09 41.60
CA ASN A 677 12.62 -0.64 41.21
C ASN A 677 12.36 -1.62 40.07
N LEU A 678 11.20 -2.26 39.98
CA LEU A 678 10.79 -3.09 38.85
C LEU A 678 10.64 -2.24 37.57
N TRP A 679 10.01 -1.07 37.67
CA TRP A 679 9.91 -0.12 36.57
C TRP A 679 11.26 0.39 36.10
N LYS A 680 12.19 0.72 37.03
CA LYS A 680 13.57 1.11 36.74
C LYS A 680 14.32 -0.04 36.06
N HIS A 681 14.18 -1.27 36.54
CA HIS A 681 14.80 -2.45 35.92
C HIS A 681 14.31 -2.68 34.48
N TYR A 682 13.00 -2.55 34.24
CA TYR A 682 12.44 -2.63 32.87
C TYR A 682 13.08 -1.61 31.94
N ASN A 683 13.17 -0.36 32.36
CA ASN A 683 13.58 0.74 31.49
C ASN A 683 15.10 0.85 31.31
N HIS A 684 15.90 0.58 32.35
CA HIS A 684 17.33 0.90 32.39
C HIS A 684 18.25 -0.33 32.47
N SER A 685 17.74 -1.55 32.61
CA SER A 685 18.61 -2.74 32.60
C SER A 685 18.85 -3.21 31.15
N GLU A 686 20.07 -3.03 30.67
CA GLU A 686 20.51 -3.52 29.36
C GLU A 686 20.33 -5.05 29.23
N CYS A 687 20.70 -5.79 30.31
CA CYS A 687 20.57 -7.25 30.36
C CYS A 687 19.08 -7.66 30.21
N CYS A 688 18.18 -7.00 30.94
CA CYS A 688 16.74 -7.24 30.85
C CYS A 688 16.23 -6.96 29.43
N ASN A 689 16.62 -5.83 28.84
CA ASN A 689 16.23 -5.47 27.46
C ASN A 689 16.73 -6.50 26.45
N ARG A 690 18.00 -6.90 26.51
CA ARG A 690 18.59 -7.90 25.61
C ARG A 690 17.95 -9.28 25.74
N ASN A 691 17.76 -9.75 26.98
CA ASN A 691 17.12 -11.04 27.22
C ASN A 691 15.64 -11.04 26.90
N GLY A 692 14.94 -9.92 27.13
CA GLY A 692 13.53 -9.73 26.81
C GLY A 692 13.21 -9.79 25.31
N LYS A 693 14.18 -9.41 24.46
CA LYS A 693 14.05 -9.50 22.98
C LYS A 693 14.23 -10.92 22.44
N LYS A 694 14.75 -11.86 23.23
CA LYS A 694 14.89 -13.25 22.80
C LYS A 694 13.52 -13.88 22.62
N VAL A 695 13.33 -14.53 21.47
CA VAL A 695 12.07 -15.20 21.13
C VAL A 695 11.94 -16.51 21.93
N THR A 696 10.73 -16.79 22.35
CA THR A 696 10.34 -18.06 22.99
C THR A 696 9.12 -18.63 22.28
N VAL A 697 8.89 -19.91 22.49
CA VAL A 697 7.74 -20.65 21.97
C VAL A 697 7.04 -21.31 23.16
N ILE A 698 5.75 -21.10 23.28
CA ILE A 698 4.92 -21.78 24.26
C ILE A 698 3.69 -22.40 23.57
N GLN A 699 3.20 -23.49 24.17
CA GLN A 699 1.91 -24.06 23.81
C GLN A 699 0.86 -23.60 24.83
N VAL A 700 -0.26 -23.08 24.36
CA VAL A 700 -1.37 -22.66 25.21
C VAL A 700 -2.45 -23.73 25.26
N PRO A 701 -3.20 -23.85 26.37
CA PRO A 701 -4.30 -24.80 26.47
C PRO A 701 -5.47 -24.40 25.54
N LEU A 702 -6.30 -25.37 25.17
CA LEU A 702 -7.48 -25.13 24.32
C LEU A 702 -8.43 -24.08 24.93
N SER A 703 -8.53 -24.03 26.27
CA SER A 703 -9.32 -23.06 27.01
C SER A 703 -8.84 -21.61 26.86
N PHE A 704 -7.59 -21.40 26.45
CA PHE A 704 -6.97 -20.08 26.32
C PHE A 704 -7.73 -19.19 25.33
N ALA A 705 -8.12 -19.74 24.18
CA ALA A 705 -8.91 -19.00 23.17
C ALA A 705 -10.24 -18.47 23.74
N THR A 706 -10.90 -19.28 24.56
CA THR A 706 -12.15 -18.87 25.23
C THR A 706 -11.93 -17.71 26.19
N ASP A 707 -10.84 -17.74 26.96
CA ASP A 707 -10.52 -16.69 27.92
C ASP A 707 -10.12 -15.38 27.20
N VAL A 708 -9.34 -15.49 26.14
CA VAL A 708 -8.98 -14.34 25.30
C VAL A 708 -10.24 -13.71 24.65
N ALA A 709 -11.17 -14.51 24.14
CA ALA A 709 -12.41 -14.01 23.55
C ALA A 709 -13.26 -13.21 24.57
N LYS A 710 -13.38 -13.68 25.80
CA LYS A 710 -14.11 -12.95 26.86
C LYS A 710 -13.45 -11.61 27.19
N VAL A 711 -12.11 -11.57 27.25
CA VAL A 711 -11.36 -10.33 27.51
C VAL A 711 -11.48 -9.38 26.32
N GLN A 712 -11.38 -9.89 25.10
CA GLN A 712 -11.58 -9.10 23.85
C GLN A 712 -12.97 -8.41 23.87
N GLU A 713 -14.03 -9.14 24.17
CA GLU A 713 -15.39 -8.59 24.30
C GLU A 713 -15.48 -7.50 25.36
N SER A 714 -14.83 -7.69 26.51
CA SER A 714 -14.80 -6.71 27.58
C SER A 714 -14.08 -5.41 27.17
N ILE A 715 -13.00 -5.50 26.40
CA ILE A 715 -12.30 -4.33 25.87
C ILE A 715 -13.19 -3.58 24.88
N LEU A 716 -13.86 -4.28 23.95
CA LEU A 716 -14.82 -3.67 23.03
C LEU A 716 -15.91 -2.90 23.77
N TRP A 717 -16.50 -3.51 24.79
CA TRP A 717 -17.52 -2.86 25.61
C TRP A 717 -16.98 -1.62 26.34
N ASN A 718 -15.75 -1.68 26.86
CA ASN A 718 -15.12 -0.54 27.52
C ASN A 718 -14.86 0.62 26.54
N LEU A 719 -14.45 0.33 25.29
CA LEU A 719 -14.28 1.33 24.24
C LEU A 719 -15.60 2.04 23.91
N GLU A 720 -16.66 1.27 23.70
CA GLU A 720 -17.99 1.79 23.43
C GLU A 720 -18.48 2.70 24.57
N LYS A 721 -18.36 2.25 25.81
CA LYS A 721 -18.73 3.01 26.99
C LYS A 721 -17.95 4.33 27.14
N GLN A 722 -16.68 4.35 26.76
CA GLN A 722 -15.84 5.55 26.79
C GLN A 722 -16.02 6.46 25.57
N GLY A 723 -16.81 6.04 24.56
CA GLY A 723 -17.03 6.79 23.33
C GLY A 723 -15.78 6.89 22.45
N ILE A 724 -14.92 5.87 22.49
CA ILE A 724 -13.72 5.77 21.64
C ILE A 724 -14.11 5.15 20.30
N VAL A 725 -13.66 5.73 19.21
CA VAL A 725 -14.03 5.34 17.85
C VAL A 725 -12.93 4.49 17.20
N ILE A 726 -13.32 3.47 16.46
CA ILE A 726 -12.39 2.64 15.67
C ILE A 726 -12.41 3.12 14.21
N GLU A 727 -11.25 3.40 13.67
CA GLU A 727 -11.05 3.67 12.24
C GLU A 727 -10.71 2.38 11.52
N THR A 728 -11.54 1.98 10.57
CA THR A 728 -11.31 0.77 9.79
C THR A 728 -10.83 1.10 8.39
N ASN A 729 -9.79 0.40 7.92
CA ASN A 729 -9.31 0.45 6.55
C ASN A 729 -9.35 -0.96 5.95
N PRO A 730 -10.49 -1.43 5.46
CA PRO A 730 -10.68 -2.83 5.09
C PRO A 730 -9.64 -3.37 4.12
N THR A 731 -9.22 -2.60 3.14
CA THR A 731 -8.23 -3.06 2.15
C THR A 731 -6.83 -3.16 2.74
N SER A 732 -6.39 -2.16 3.51
CA SER A 732 -5.13 -2.23 4.25
C SER A 732 -5.16 -3.39 5.25
N ASN A 733 -6.28 -3.54 5.96
CA ASN A 733 -6.48 -4.60 6.95
C ASN A 733 -6.33 -6.00 6.34
N LEU A 734 -6.80 -6.21 5.10
CA LEU A 734 -6.61 -7.48 4.38
C LEU A 734 -5.15 -7.73 3.96
N ARG A 735 -4.37 -6.67 3.76
CA ARG A 735 -2.95 -6.76 3.36
C ARG A 735 -2.03 -7.01 4.55
N ILE A 736 -2.36 -6.42 5.70
CA ILE A 736 -1.56 -6.47 6.92
C ILE A 736 -2.07 -7.58 7.84
N GLY A 737 -3.37 -7.62 8.08
CA GLY A 737 -4.01 -8.56 8.99
C GLY A 737 -4.22 -9.96 8.42
N ARG A 738 -4.59 -10.89 9.28
CA ARG A 738 -4.89 -12.29 8.94
C ARG A 738 -6.39 -12.53 8.77
N PHE A 739 -7.09 -11.61 8.14
CA PHE A 739 -8.52 -11.76 7.90
C PHE A 739 -8.78 -12.46 6.58
N ASN A 740 -9.70 -13.39 6.59
CA ASN A 740 -10.31 -13.92 5.38
C ASN A 740 -11.24 -12.87 4.76
N SER A 741 -11.55 -12.98 3.47
CA SER A 741 -12.31 -12.02 2.66
C SER A 741 -13.67 -11.58 3.23
N CYS A 742 -14.20 -12.25 4.27
CA CYS A 742 -15.51 -11.97 4.85
C CYS A 742 -15.67 -10.57 5.46
N LEU A 743 -14.62 -9.97 5.98
CA LEU A 743 -14.70 -8.60 6.55
C LEU A 743 -14.95 -7.50 5.51
N LEU A 744 -14.60 -7.75 4.25
CA LEU A 744 -14.95 -6.85 3.15
C LEU A 744 -16.47 -6.71 2.96
N TYR A 745 -17.23 -7.76 3.25
CA TYR A 745 -18.69 -7.75 3.10
C TYR A 745 -19.42 -7.08 4.25
N THR A 746 -18.77 -6.88 5.37
CA THR A 746 -19.36 -6.29 6.58
C THR A 746 -18.97 -4.83 6.80
N SER A 747 -18.00 -4.31 6.03
CA SER A 747 -17.64 -2.90 6.10
C SER A 747 -18.67 -2.03 5.38
N PRO A 748 -19.23 -1.02 6.04
CA PRO A 748 -20.23 -0.14 5.44
C PRO A 748 -19.66 0.91 4.49
N SER A 749 -18.33 1.02 4.34
CA SER A 749 -17.72 2.09 3.55
C SER A 749 -17.40 1.66 2.11
N PRO A 750 -18.11 2.19 1.11
CA PRO A 750 -17.82 1.94 -0.30
C PRO A 750 -16.49 2.56 -0.78
N ARG A 751 -15.95 3.53 -0.03
CA ARG A 751 -14.69 4.19 -0.35
C ARG A 751 -13.46 3.36 -0.06
N ASP A 752 -13.55 2.46 0.91
CA ASP A 752 -12.47 1.51 1.18
C ASP A 752 -12.19 0.62 -0.03
N TYR A 753 -13.16 0.50 -0.93
CA TYR A 753 -13.00 -0.14 -2.24
C TYR A 753 -12.37 0.78 -3.30
N ALA A 754 -12.43 2.09 -3.11
CA ALA A 754 -11.99 3.08 -4.09
C ALA A 754 -10.58 3.64 -3.81
N ALA A 755 -10.13 3.65 -2.56
CA ALA A 755 -8.88 4.29 -2.13
C ALA A 755 -7.67 3.35 -2.04
N SER A 756 -7.82 2.07 -2.37
CA SER A 756 -6.73 1.07 -2.27
C SER A 756 -6.10 0.73 -3.61
#